data_9a5022589739fc8a464faabdea3e9b2a
#
_entry.id   9a5022589739fc8a464faabdea3e9b2a
#
_cell.length_a   1.000
_cell.length_b   1.000
_cell.length_c   1.000
_cell.angle_alpha   90.00
_cell.angle_beta   90.00
_cell.angle_gamma   90.00
#
_symmetry.space_group_name_H-M   'P 1'
#
loop_
_entity.id
_entity.type
_entity.pdbx_description
1 polymer ?
#
loop_
_entity_poly.entity_id
_entity_poly.type
_entity_poly.pdbx_seq_one_letter_code
_entity_poly.pdbx_strand_id
1 'polypeptide(L)'
;MDRLSDLFTTRGALTDTNGDGIADDIALRFVLPEPLSAEEWCALADFAAVLGLHVTGFSPPLVVATWDGPLLTVIHDAGLDAGTGYAALASNTLTVSGADGVAVAAMLRALTNSPLPDAAEWTVTAAQYPPVTPHTLTSIAAVAASPDPLMFDGDAARTILFVDTDGDRLPDDTRVSIGVSPAITANVGTALLDCAARIGVETTGLTLPLFVPDAGVADDRDHAPLFRALATEVPDKEPFVPLTESEPPETVLWSYAWQGQSERETLFAAARRQFPSVEDGPCAVSVQISEPKETRAAIRDELHTTLPDGSSVAVLPVHHAGRAWLVEVVAPAANVLPGLATLEVLCQPFKPERVPCLDLRIRWLQECWPADELIAPFLDLPLEAVRITLGDEAQWEIYVARAFDEAGNMLGEWTFSPRYSSRPYLPDSPEWVHACIGGTIVRQGDRILRDVAVPTDLDRFWDQWQSIVLPAMRDYILGLNDGKPTTTMQPFFDELRVEVWVSEPEYALGVREERESPAEGLAEDIYFNALDYIAALGKQFGEAWEEPGQIVPLVHVTPGEPFRAAVSLIRYEPADAPPAPLTIVPRTSGVAMDEVVTGENLPGLLAYLDTFDAVTVRQVGASFRGRAMAAVEIVKPDGARVRSRTKLTAMKPTHLIVARHHANEVASTTAALTLIEQLATAPDIAPLLDRVNVVVIPDENPDGTALHARLMREHPTWKHHAARYNAVGVEFSNHFTDPDTPYGEARVRPLLWRQWRPDVVTDNHGVPTHEWWQPFAGGTSPPRFRISYWLCQALVYGICRYAPDDPHAAFAVALRDAVSTAVAAEPDLAAANRLYAERYARWGHQYLPETFPATYHGDMLWFFHAEANPDAPPRDVSLREPGMVSASWVTEVLDETAQGPHLALVARAHLTANLAALRLTARHAPPVTFSVEPLGGNHYRHRLHRMRPLAAGD
;
A
#
# COMPACT_ATOMS: atom_id res chain seq x y z
N MET A 1 21.32 -42.35 8.23
CA MET A 1 21.05 -42.70 6.83
C MET A 1 21.18 -44.20 6.67
N ASP A 2 20.07 -44.89 6.37
CA ASP A 2 20.02 -46.38 6.37
C ASP A 2 19.87 -46.97 4.96
N ARG A 3 19.35 -46.18 4.01
CA ARG A 3 19.11 -46.57 2.62
C ARG A 3 19.55 -45.48 1.67
N LEU A 4 20.00 -45.84 0.48
CA LEU A 4 20.36 -44.84 -0.56
C LEU A 4 19.17 -44.02 -0.99
N SER A 5 17.94 -44.54 -0.98
CA SER A 5 16.72 -43.79 -1.26
C SER A 5 16.43 -42.62 -0.30
N ASP A 6 17.08 -42.62 0.89
CA ASP A 6 16.96 -41.52 1.85
C ASP A 6 17.95 -40.37 1.59
N LEU A 7 18.89 -40.51 0.63
CA LEU A 7 20.04 -39.62 0.45
C LEU A 7 19.63 -38.14 0.34
N PHE A 8 18.69 -37.80 -0.52
CA PHE A 8 18.21 -36.42 -0.71
C PHE A 8 16.99 -36.08 0.19
N THR A 9 17.01 -36.57 1.41
CA THR A 9 15.97 -36.29 2.42
C THR A 9 16.59 -35.90 3.76
N THR A 10 15.78 -35.42 4.69
CA THR A 10 16.19 -35.10 6.08
C THR A 10 16.56 -36.36 6.90
N ARG A 11 16.32 -37.57 6.38
CA ARG A 11 16.83 -38.84 6.96
C ARG A 11 18.24 -39.20 6.43
N GLY A 12 18.71 -38.48 5.43
CA GLY A 12 19.98 -38.73 4.72
C GLY A 12 20.95 -37.56 4.81
N ALA A 13 21.21 -36.95 3.65
CA ALA A 13 22.24 -35.91 3.51
C ALA A 13 21.79 -34.52 3.93
N LEU A 14 20.50 -34.29 4.18
CA LEU A 14 19.92 -32.99 4.44
C LEU A 14 19.49 -32.88 5.92
N THR A 15 19.27 -31.66 6.38
CA THR A 15 18.70 -31.42 7.71
C THR A 15 17.63 -30.32 7.65
N ASP A 16 16.63 -30.48 8.49
CA ASP A 16 15.61 -29.47 8.83
C ASP A 16 15.95 -29.05 10.27
N THR A 17 16.64 -27.93 10.42
CA THR A 17 17.14 -27.47 11.73
C THR A 17 16.06 -26.74 12.52
N ASN A 18 15.00 -26.28 11.86
CA ASN A 18 13.93 -25.49 12.45
C ASN A 18 12.61 -26.26 12.61
N GLY A 19 12.48 -27.47 12.06
CA GLY A 19 11.34 -28.37 12.24
C GLY A 19 10.08 -27.97 11.46
N ASP A 20 10.22 -27.28 10.32
CA ASP A 20 9.09 -26.88 9.49
C ASP A 20 8.73 -27.89 8.37
N GLY A 21 9.50 -28.96 8.29
CA GLY A 21 9.35 -30.05 7.30
C GLY A 21 10.04 -29.77 5.97
N ILE A 22 10.79 -28.67 5.85
CA ILE A 22 11.60 -28.30 4.68
C ILE A 22 13.07 -28.40 5.08
N ALA A 23 13.90 -29.02 4.24
CA ALA A 23 15.33 -29.06 4.48
C ALA A 23 15.95 -27.67 4.32
N ASP A 24 16.67 -27.21 5.33
CA ASP A 24 17.27 -25.89 5.37
C ASP A 24 18.78 -25.85 5.34
N ASP A 25 19.47 -27.00 5.53
CA ASP A 25 20.93 -27.11 5.40
C ASP A 25 21.32 -28.50 4.87
N ILE A 26 22.56 -28.58 4.37
CA ILE A 26 23.22 -29.83 3.96
C ILE A 26 23.94 -30.40 5.17
N ALA A 27 23.43 -31.52 5.71
CA ALA A 27 24.05 -32.24 6.81
C ALA A 27 25.28 -33.04 6.38
N LEU A 28 25.30 -33.51 5.13
CA LEU A 28 26.37 -34.32 4.56
C LEU A 28 27.67 -33.50 4.43
N ARG A 29 28.80 -34.08 4.88
CA ARG A 29 30.13 -33.54 4.64
C ARG A 29 30.98 -34.52 3.85
N PHE A 30 31.98 -34.00 3.16
CA PHE A 30 32.89 -34.78 2.34
C PHE A 30 34.25 -34.92 3.04
N VAL A 31 34.70 -36.17 3.14
CA VAL A 31 36.06 -36.51 3.55
C VAL A 31 36.72 -37.23 2.37
N LEU A 32 37.56 -36.50 1.66
CA LEU A 32 38.05 -36.91 0.33
C LEU A 32 39.53 -37.25 0.39
N PRO A 33 39.97 -38.35 -0.27
CA PRO A 33 41.38 -38.69 -0.41
C PRO A 33 42.08 -37.76 -1.42
N GLU A 34 43.39 -37.71 -1.37
CA GLU A 34 44.19 -37.01 -2.38
C GLU A 34 45.13 -38.02 -3.08
N PRO A 35 45.32 -37.88 -4.38
CA PRO A 35 44.69 -36.94 -5.34
C PRO A 35 43.39 -37.49 -5.94
N LEU A 36 42.45 -36.61 -6.26
CA LEU A 36 41.30 -36.92 -7.11
C LEU A 36 41.52 -36.38 -8.53
N SER A 37 40.98 -37.07 -9.53
CA SER A 37 40.96 -36.63 -10.94
C SER A 37 39.97 -35.48 -11.16
N ALA A 38 40.12 -34.72 -12.23
CA ALA A 38 39.16 -33.68 -12.62
C ALA A 38 37.75 -34.23 -12.86
N GLU A 39 37.63 -35.47 -13.39
CA GLU A 39 36.33 -36.14 -13.56
C GLU A 39 35.63 -36.38 -12.21
N GLU A 40 36.37 -36.80 -11.19
CA GLU A 40 35.81 -37.01 -9.85
C GLU A 40 35.38 -35.69 -9.20
N TRP A 41 36.21 -34.66 -9.30
CA TRP A 41 35.86 -33.34 -8.79
C TRP A 41 34.59 -32.76 -9.45
N CYS A 42 34.47 -32.90 -10.79
CA CYS A 42 33.27 -32.46 -11.52
C CYS A 42 32.03 -33.27 -11.11
N ALA A 43 32.14 -34.61 -10.97
CA ALA A 43 31.03 -35.43 -10.54
C ALA A 43 30.61 -35.15 -9.09
N LEU A 44 31.58 -34.89 -8.19
CA LEU A 44 31.28 -34.43 -6.82
C LEU A 44 30.64 -33.03 -6.80
N ALA A 45 31.04 -32.12 -7.68
CA ALA A 45 30.45 -30.81 -7.79
C ALA A 45 29.00 -30.87 -8.31
N ASP A 46 28.72 -31.68 -9.32
CA ASP A 46 27.35 -31.94 -9.76
C ASP A 46 26.47 -32.51 -8.63
N PHE A 47 27.04 -33.46 -7.86
CA PHE A 47 26.34 -34.00 -6.69
C PHE A 47 26.09 -32.95 -5.61
N ALA A 48 27.05 -32.07 -5.31
CA ALA A 48 26.90 -30.97 -4.37
C ALA A 48 25.86 -29.95 -4.85
N ALA A 49 25.80 -29.65 -6.17
CA ALA A 49 24.79 -28.78 -6.75
C ALA A 49 23.38 -29.37 -6.55
N VAL A 50 23.19 -30.67 -6.73
CA VAL A 50 21.88 -31.31 -6.45
C VAL A 50 21.54 -31.29 -4.96
N LEU A 51 22.51 -31.50 -4.05
CA LEU A 51 22.24 -31.31 -2.62
C LEU A 51 21.73 -29.87 -2.35
N GLY A 52 22.38 -28.85 -2.93
CA GLY A 52 21.94 -27.45 -2.84
C GLY A 52 20.57 -27.22 -3.43
N LEU A 53 20.16 -27.93 -4.49
CA LEU A 53 18.81 -27.83 -5.07
C LEU A 53 17.72 -28.23 -4.07
N HIS A 54 18.02 -29.12 -3.14
CA HIS A 54 17.06 -29.68 -2.20
C HIS A 54 16.93 -28.92 -0.87
N VAL A 55 17.65 -27.81 -0.65
CA VAL A 55 17.69 -27.06 0.61
C VAL A 55 17.43 -25.56 0.38
N THR A 56 16.96 -24.87 1.42
CA THR A 56 16.74 -23.42 1.37
C THR A 56 18.03 -22.63 1.61
N GLY A 57 19.05 -23.27 2.17
CA GLY A 57 20.36 -22.70 2.46
C GLY A 57 21.40 -23.78 2.65
N PHE A 58 22.62 -23.40 3.02
CA PHE A 58 23.68 -24.35 3.41
C PHE A 58 24.75 -23.66 4.25
N SER A 59 25.59 -24.48 4.91
CA SER A 59 26.67 -23.99 5.75
C SER A 59 28.02 -24.50 5.24
N PRO A 60 28.79 -23.70 4.45
CA PRO A 60 30.15 -24.07 4.02
C PRO A 60 31.12 -24.10 5.20
N PRO A 61 32.23 -24.86 5.16
CA PRO A 61 32.68 -25.70 4.05
C PRO A 61 32.01 -27.10 4.04
N LEU A 62 31.78 -27.63 2.84
CA LEU A 62 31.29 -29.00 2.68
C LEU A 62 32.39 -30.04 2.87
N VAL A 63 33.66 -29.74 2.53
CA VAL A 63 34.81 -30.64 2.71
C VAL A 63 35.43 -30.36 4.06
N VAL A 64 35.56 -31.40 4.84
CA VAL A 64 36.09 -31.36 6.21
C VAL A 64 37.08 -32.48 6.45
N ALA A 65 37.96 -32.33 7.46
CA ALA A 65 38.88 -33.39 7.85
C ALA A 65 38.19 -34.48 8.71
N THR A 66 37.21 -34.10 9.52
CA THR A 66 36.42 -34.99 10.40
C THR A 66 35.03 -34.43 10.57
N TRP A 67 34.06 -35.32 10.74
CA TRP A 67 32.67 -34.96 10.97
C TRP A 67 31.95 -36.04 11.77
N ASP A 68 31.08 -35.67 12.71
CA ASP A 68 30.31 -36.61 13.53
C ASP A 68 28.92 -36.91 12.92
N GLY A 69 28.52 -36.19 11.90
CA GLY A 69 27.27 -36.35 11.16
C GLY A 69 27.39 -37.25 9.92
N PRO A 70 26.42 -37.13 8.96
CA PRO A 70 26.49 -37.86 7.71
C PRO A 70 27.76 -37.53 6.91
N LEU A 71 28.42 -38.55 6.38
CA LEU A 71 29.70 -38.44 5.64
C LEU A 71 29.56 -39.05 4.23
N LEU A 72 30.24 -38.43 3.26
CA LEU A 72 30.61 -39.06 2.02
C LEU A 72 32.12 -39.19 1.96
N THR A 73 32.62 -40.39 1.64
CA THR A 73 34.02 -40.63 1.40
C THR A 73 34.23 -41.36 0.06
N VAL A 74 35.35 -41.07 -0.59
CA VAL A 74 35.73 -41.71 -1.85
C VAL A 74 36.90 -42.64 -1.59
N ILE A 75 36.91 -43.86 -2.17
CA ILE A 75 37.96 -44.83 -2.06
C ILE A 75 38.31 -45.37 -3.45
N HIS A 76 39.60 -45.36 -3.81
CA HIS A 76 40.11 -46.10 -4.95
C HIS A 76 40.45 -47.54 -4.50
N ASP A 77 39.59 -48.51 -4.88
CA ASP A 77 39.73 -49.91 -4.52
C ASP A 77 40.15 -50.79 -5.71
N ALA A 78 41.44 -51.06 -5.79
CA ALA A 78 41.99 -51.90 -6.83
C ALA A 78 41.47 -53.38 -6.83
N GLY A 79 40.71 -53.79 -5.82
CA GLY A 79 40.04 -55.04 -5.73
C GLY A 79 38.73 -55.16 -6.50
N LEU A 80 38.20 -54.03 -6.96
CA LEU A 80 37.01 -54.01 -7.81
C LEU A 80 37.36 -54.27 -9.28
N ASP A 81 36.37 -54.78 -10.03
CA ASP A 81 36.53 -55.00 -11.47
C ASP A 81 36.68 -53.61 -12.18
N ALA A 82 37.54 -53.60 -13.19
CA ALA A 82 37.80 -52.37 -13.98
C ALA A 82 36.50 -51.72 -14.50
N GLY A 83 36.31 -50.42 -14.23
CA GLY A 83 35.11 -49.69 -14.63
C GLY A 83 33.87 -49.94 -13.76
N THR A 84 34.02 -50.67 -12.65
CA THR A 84 32.91 -50.88 -11.67
C THR A 84 32.97 -49.84 -10.58
N GLY A 85 31.87 -49.11 -10.38
CA GLY A 85 31.60 -48.20 -9.29
C GLY A 85 30.69 -48.83 -8.24
N TYR A 86 30.95 -48.66 -6.98
CA TYR A 86 30.19 -49.18 -5.87
C TYR A 86 29.90 -48.13 -4.82
N ALA A 87 28.66 -48.11 -4.34
CA ALA A 87 28.24 -47.26 -3.22
C ALA A 87 27.75 -48.12 -2.06
N ALA A 88 28.17 -47.83 -0.84
CA ALA A 88 27.72 -48.49 0.36
C ALA A 88 27.45 -47.52 1.51
N LEU A 89 26.37 -47.78 2.25
CA LEU A 89 26.03 -47.06 3.47
C LEU A 89 26.36 -47.91 4.69
N ALA A 90 27.20 -47.38 5.57
CA ALA A 90 27.51 -48.01 6.84
C ALA A 90 27.76 -46.92 7.92
N SER A 91 27.11 -47.06 9.08
CA SER A 91 27.32 -46.14 10.23
C SER A 91 27.23 -44.66 9.84
N ASN A 92 26.20 -44.30 9.06
CA ASN A 92 25.95 -42.92 8.59
C ASN A 92 26.99 -42.36 7.56
N THR A 93 27.83 -43.24 7.02
CA THR A 93 28.85 -42.90 6.01
C THR A 93 28.45 -43.52 4.66
N LEU A 94 28.36 -42.68 3.64
CA LEU A 94 28.25 -43.12 2.25
C LEU A 94 29.68 -43.26 1.71
N THR A 95 30.08 -44.49 1.46
CA THR A 95 31.35 -44.80 0.79
C THR A 95 31.08 -44.98 -0.70
N VAL A 96 31.76 -44.16 -1.52
CA VAL A 96 31.78 -44.34 -2.98
C VAL A 96 33.15 -44.90 -3.35
N SER A 97 33.19 -46.06 -3.96
CA SER A 97 34.43 -46.70 -4.36
C SER A 97 34.43 -47.14 -5.83
N GLY A 98 35.62 -47.26 -6.40
CA GLY A 98 35.85 -47.70 -7.76
C GLY A 98 37.29 -48.13 -8.01
N ALA A 99 37.52 -48.97 -9.02
CA ALA A 99 38.87 -49.36 -9.40
C ALA A 99 39.75 -48.22 -9.88
N ASP A 100 39.14 -47.17 -10.38
CA ASP A 100 39.81 -45.94 -10.87
C ASP A 100 38.83 -44.75 -10.75
N GLY A 101 39.35 -43.55 -11.03
CA GLY A 101 38.53 -42.30 -10.97
C GLY A 101 37.35 -42.26 -11.97
N VAL A 102 37.38 -43.00 -13.08
CA VAL A 102 36.26 -43.09 -14.02
C VAL A 102 35.12 -43.87 -13.42
N ALA A 103 35.43 -44.98 -12.71
CA ALA A 103 34.44 -45.78 -12.02
C ALA A 103 33.84 -45.04 -10.84
N VAL A 104 34.61 -44.31 -10.06
CA VAL A 104 34.12 -43.41 -8.99
C VAL A 104 33.20 -42.35 -9.54
N ALA A 105 33.60 -41.63 -10.59
CA ALA A 105 32.81 -40.57 -11.22
C ALA A 105 31.47 -41.16 -11.79
N ALA A 106 31.51 -42.34 -12.36
CA ALA A 106 30.29 -43.02 -12.85
C ALA A 106 29.31 -43.34 -11.70
N MET A 107 29.82 -43.79 -10.56
CA MET A 107 29.00 -44.03 -9.37
C MET A 107 28.38 -42.73 -8.82
N LEU A 108 29.15 -41.66 -8.74
CA LEU A 108 28.64 -40.33 -8.35
C LEU A 108 27.56 -39.84 -9.30
N ARG A 109 27.74 -39.98 -10.63
CA ARG A 109 26.71 -39.65 -11.63
C ARG A 109 25.48 -40.52 -11.47
N ALA A 110 25.61 -41.78 -11.11
CA ALA A 110 24.46 -42.65 -10.84
C ALA A 110 23.69 -42.19 -9.61
N LEU A 111 24.39 -41.91 -8.50
CA LEU A 111 23.77 -41.37 -7.27
C LEU A 111 23.05 -40.05 -7.51
N THR A 112 23.58 -39.22 -8.42
CA THR A 112 22.99 -37.93 -8.73
C THR A 112 21.75 -38.05 -9.62
N ASN A 113 21.82 -38.86 -10.70
CA ASN A 113 20.91 -38.72 -11.83
C ASN A 113 19.89 -39.88 -11.98
N SER A 114 19.93 -40.87 -11.09
CA SER A 114 19.02 -42.04 -11.19
C SER A 114 18.10 -42.17 -9.99
N PRO A 115 16.97 -42.86 -10.15
CA PRO A 115 16.20 -43.31 -9.02
C PRO A 115 17.05 -44.17 -8.09
N LEU A 116 17.20 -43.69 -6.83
CA LEU A 116 18.04 -44.39 -5.86
C LEU A 116 17.40 -45.66 -5.34
N PRO A 117 18.14 -46.77 -5.24
CA PRO A 117 17.57 -48.04 -4.76
C PRO A 117 17.24 -47.97 -3.27
N ASP A 118 16.17 -48.69 -2.89
CA ASP A 118 15.80 -48.90 -1.48
C ASP A 118 16.70 -49.96 -0.83
N ALA A 119 17.99 -49.69 -0.82
CA ALA A 119 19.05 -50.59 -0.35
C ALA A 119 20.18 -49.77 0.26
N ALA A 120 21.06 -50.45 1.03
CA ALA A 120 22.27 -49.85 1.59
C ALA A 120 23.44 -49.90 0.61
N GLU A 121 23.36 -50.67 -0.43
CA GLU A 121 24.45 -50.89 -1.39
C GLU A 121 23.98 -50.79 -2.81
N TRP A 122 24.86 -50.33 -3.73
CA TRP A 122 24.57 -50.24 -5.15
C TRP A 122 25.84 -50.37 -5.99
N THR A 123 25.77 -51.07 -7.11
CA THR A 123 26.85 -51.25 -8.04
C THR A 123 26.45 -50.78 -9.43
N VAL A 124 27.32 -50.04 -10.11
CA VAL A 124 27.15 -49.58 -11.48
C VAL A 124 28.42 -49.82 -12.30
N THR A 125 28.29 -49.81 -13.61
CA THR A 125 29.45 -49.85 -14.51
C THR A 125 29.66 -48.47 -15.15
N ALA A 126 30.89 -48.08 -15.38
CA ALA A 126 31.28 -46.85 -16.05
C ALA A 126 30.62 -46.66 -17.43
N ALA A 127 30.33 -47.74 -18.12
CA ALA A 127 29.64 -47.72 -19.40
C ALA A 127 28.16 -47.29 -19.28
N GLN A 128 27.51 -47.43 -18.13
CA GLN A 128 26.14 -46.95 -17.88
C GLN A 128 26.08 -45.45 -17.65
N TYR A 129 27.16 -44.85 -17.13
CA TYR A 129 27.25 -43.43 -16.79
C TYR A 129 28.56 -42.82 -17.33
N PRO A 130 28.77 -42.82 -18.67
CA PRO A 130 30.00 -42.33 -19.28
C PRO A 130 30.16 -40.83 -19.06
N PRO A 131 31.36 -40.28 -19.28
CA PRO A 131 31.59 -38.83 -19.39
C PRO A 131 30.68 -38.19 -20.41
N VAL A 132 30.21 -36.99 -20.16
CA VAL A 132 29.26 -36.27 -20.99
C VAL A 132 29.92 -35.12 -21.73
N THR A 133 29.50 -34.89 -22.97
CA THR A 133 29.96 -33.72 -23.73
C THR A 133 29.21 -32.47 -23.25
N PRO A 134 29.88 -31.40 -22.88
CA PRO A 134 29.21 -30.18 -22.39
C PRO A 134 28.35 -29.53 -23.48
N HIS A 135 27.27 -28.83 -23.08
CA HIS A 135 26.48 -28.03 -23.99
C HIS A 135 27.23 -26.76 -24.44
N THR A 136 27.25 -25.75 -23.61
CA THR A 136 27.95 -24.48 -23.82
C THR A 136 28.89 -24.24 -22.66
N LEU A 137 30.19 -24.17 -22.96
CA LEU A 137 31.22 -23.95 -21.96
C LEU A 137 31.36 -22.47 -21.61
N THR A 138 31.54 -22.21 -20.31
CA THR A 138 31.97 -20.92 -19.80
C THR A 138 33.03 -21.12 -18.71
N SER A 139 33.80 -20.09 -18.41
CA SER A 139 34.78 -20.14 -17.33
C SER A 139 34.14 -19.58 -16.03
N ILE A 140 34.63 -20.06 -14.87
CA ILE A 140 34.23 -19.53 -13.58
C ILE A 140 34.53 -18.03 -13.47
N ALA A 141 35.62 -17.57 -14.07
CA ALA A 141 35.97 -16.15 -14.12
C ALA A 141 34.92 -15.32 -14.90
N ALA A 142 34.36 -15.84 -15.98
CA ALA A 142 33.28 -15.19 -16.70
C ALA A 142 31.97 -15.15 -15.88
N VAL A 143 31.66 -16.22 -15.14
CA VAL A 143 30.52 -16.23 -14.22
C VAL A 143 30.71 -15.19 -13.12
N ALA A 144 31.85 -15.17 -12.45
CA ALA A 144 32.15 -14.24 -11.36
C ALA A 144 32.25 -12.76 -11.81
N ALA A 145 32.56 -12.49 -13.07
CA ALA A 145 32.61 -11.14 -13.63
C ALA A 145 31.22 -10.60 -14.05
N SER A 146 30.19 -11.46 -14.03
CA SER A 146 28.82 -11.03 -14.33
C SER A 146 28.27 -10.18 -13.17
N PRO A 147 27.50 -9.13 -13.43
CA PRO A 147 26.73 -8.47 -12.39
C PRO A 147 25.80 -9.51 -11.71
N ASP A 148 25.84 -9.58 -10.39
CA ASP A 148 24.97 -10.46 -9.59
C ASP A 148 24.90 -11.91 -10.16
N PRO A 149 26.03 -12.64 -10.27
CA PRO A 149 26.13 -13.90 -11.04
C PRO A 149 25.21 -15.01 -10.53
N LEU A 150 24.79 -14.95 -9.27
CA LEU A 150 23.88 -15.91 -8.62
C LEU A 150 22.50 -15.31 -8.31
N MET A 151 22.27 -14.06 -8.68
CA MET A 151 20.96 -13.41 -8.54
C MET A 151 20.20 -13.50 -9.86
N PHE A 152 18.94 -13.93 -9.78
CA PHE A 152 18.01 -13.93 -10.89
C PHE A 152 16.83 -13.01 -10.57
N ASP A 153 16.68 -11.93 -11.32
CA ASP A 153 15.65 -10.91 -11.10
C ASP A 153 14.44 -11.05 -12.04
N GLY A 154 14.32 -12.19 -12.72
CA GLY A 154 13.29 -12.44 -13.71
C GLY A 154 13.65 -12.00 -15.13
N ASP A 155 14.85 -11.45 -15.34
CA ASP A 155 15.36 -11.10 -16.66
C ASP A 155 16.51 -12.01 -17.08
N ALA A 156 16.23 -13.00 -17.94
CA ALA A 156 17.21 -13.97 -18.46
C ALA A 156 18.39 -13.31 -19.19
N ALA A 157 18.28 -12.06 -19.61
CA ALA A 157 19.37 -11.35 -20.30
C ALA A 157 20.49 -10.88 -19.35
N ARG A 158 20.22 -10.80 -18.05
CA ARG A 158 21.16 -10.29 -17.04
C ARG A 158 22.05 -11.35 -16.40
N THR A 159 21.71 -12.62 -16.51
CA THR A 159 22.50 -13.70 -15.92
C THR A 159 23.11 -14.61 -16.98
N ILE A 160 24.39 -14.94 -16.78
CA ILE A 160 25.12 -15.88 -17.64
C ILE A 160 24.81 -17.34 -17.27
N LEU A 161 24.45 -17.60 -16.02
CA LEU A 161 24.33 -18.94 -15.47
C LEU A 161 22.91 -19.49 -15.56
N PHE A 162 21.90 -18.71 -15.21
CA PHE A 162 20.54 -19.16 -15.03
C PHE A 162 19.60 -18.77 -16.17
N VAL A 163 18.54 -19.54 -16.35
CA VAL A 163 17.44 -19.28 -17.26
C VAL A 163 16.12 -19.69 -16.61
N ASP A 164 15.07 -18.97 -16.91
CA ASP A 164 13.68 -19.34 -16.64
C ASP A 164 13.13 -19.95 -17.93
N THR A 165 12.72 -21.20 -17.90
CA THR A 165 12.23 -21.91 -19.09
C THR A 165 10.71 -22.06 -19.14
N ASP A 166 10.01 -21.85 -18.02
CA ASP A 166 8.56 -22.00 -17.91
C ASP A 166 7.81 -20.67 -17.71
N GLY A 167 8.54 -19.56 -17.48
CA GLY A 167 8.00 -18.22 -17.40
C GLY A 167 7.44 -17.83 -16.02
N ASP A 168 7.75 -18.61 -14.98
CA ASP A 168 7.35 -18.33 -13.61
C ASP A 168 8.28 -17.34 -12.90
N ARG A 169 9.30 -16.84 -13.62
CA ARG A 169 10.34 -15.89 -13.20
C ARG A 169 11.21 -16.39 -12.06
N LEU A 170 11.27 -17.69 -11.84
CA LEU A 170 12.29 -18.36 -11.04
C LEU A 170 13.31 -19.00 -11.98
N PRO A 171 14.59 -19.05 -11.60
CA PRO A 171 15.58 -19.74 -12.41
C PRO A 171 15.36 -21.25 -12.27
N ASP A 172 14.93 -21.90 -13.35
CA ASP A 172 14.57 -23.31 -13.36
C ASP A 172 15.49 -24.19 -14.21
N ASP A 173 16.55 -23.60 -14.74
CA ASP A 173 17.60 -24.31 -15.47
C ASP A 173 18.91 -23.54 -15.50
N THR A 174 20.01 -24.25 -15.80
CA THR A 174 21.32 -23.67 -16.03
C THR A 174 21.59 -23.56 -17.53
N ARG A 175 22.14 -22.42 -17.96
CA ARG A 175 22.37 -22.04 -19.36
C ARG A 175 23.64 -22.61 -19.93
N VAL A 176 24.61 -22.86 -19.08
CA VAL A 176 25.99 -23.16 -19.45
C VAL A 176 26.57 -24.26 -18.55
N SER A 177 27.57 -24.99 -19.07
CA SER A 177 28.47 -25.82 -18.23
C SER A 177 29.73 -25.04 -17.90
N ILE A 178 30.26 -25.24 -16.71
CA ILE A 178 31.46 -24.57 -16.19
C ILE A 178 32.66 -25.48 -16.42
N GLY A 179 33.63 -24.99 -17.21
CA GLY A 179 34.89 -25.69 -17.48
C GLY A 179 35.80 -25.68 -16.25
N VAL A 180 36.37 -26.85 -15.92
CA VAL A 180 37.30 -27.07 -14.80
C VAL A 180 38.63 -27.59 -15.38
N SER A 181 39.78 -27.06 -14.89
CA SER A 181 41.07 -27.50 -15.33
C SER A 181 41.33 -28.99 -15.06
N PRO A 182 41.88 -29.73 -16.04
CA PRO A 182 42.32 -31.09 -15.81
C PRO A 182 43.38 -31.22 -14.69
N ALA A 183 44.08 -30.12 -14.37
CA ALA A 183 45.12 -30.04 -13.33
C ALA A 183 44.59 -29.45 -12.01
N ILE A 184 43.25 -29.55 -11.76
CA ILE A 184 42.63 -29.06 -10.53
C ILE A 184 43.35 -29.56 -9.26
N THR A 185 43.62 -28.65 -8.31
CA THR A 185 44.18 -28.98 -7.02
C THR A 185 43.08 -29.24 -5.98
N ALA A 186 43.41 -29.94 -4.88
CA ALA A 186 42.46 -30.18 -3.81
C ALA A 186 41.88 -28.88 -3.20
N ASN A 187 42.69 -27.81 -3.11
CA ASN A 187 42.26 -26.51 -2.60
C ASN A 187 41.21 -25.88 -3.51
N VAL A 188 41.35 -26.02 -4.83
CA VAL A 188 40.36 -25.53 -5.79
C VAL A 188 39.13 -26.43 -5.79
N GLY A 189 39.31 -27.76 -5.75
CA GLY A 189 38.23 -28.71 -5.71
C GLY A 189 37.29 -28.56 -4.49
N THR A 190 37.86 -28.31 -3.31
CA THR A 190 37.07 -28.04 -2.10
C THR A 190 36.24 -26.79 -2.22
N ALA A 191 36.79 -25.70 -2.75
CA ALA A 191 36.05 -24.47 -3.01
C ALA A 191 34.99 -24.63 -4.11
N LEU A 192 35.27 -25.50 -5.09
CA LEU A 192 34.32 -25.86 -6.17
C LEU A 192 33.05 -26.51 -5.61
N LEU A 193 33.16 -27.41 -4.63
CA LEU A 193 31.99 -28.08 -4.04
C LEU A 193 31.08 -27.08 -3.30
N ASP A 194 31.65 -26.14 -2.55
CA ASP A 194 30.89 -25.09 -1.88
C ASP A 194 30.18 -24.17 -2.91
N CYS A 195 30.88 -23.80 -3.99
CA CYS A 195 30.30 -23.03 -5.08
C CYS A 195 29.18 -23.79 -5.80
N ALA A 196 29.36 -25.07 -6.05
CA ALA A 196 28.35 -25.92 -6.68
C ALA A 196 27.08 -26.04 -5.83
N ALA A 197 27.23 -26.26 -4.54
CA ALA A 197 26.08 -26.26 -3.61
C ALA A 197 25.36 -24.90 -3.61
N ARG A 198 26.10 -23.80 -3.62
CA ARG A 198 25.51 -22.45 -3.69
C ARG A 198 24.70 -22.28 -4.99
N ILE A 199 25.22 -22.69 -6.13
CA ILE A 199 24.47 -22.63 -7.40
C ILE A 199 23.16 -23.41 -7.27
N GLY A 200 23.21 -24.64 -6.71
CA GLY A 200 22.00 -25.42 -6.46
C GLY A 200 20.99 -24.75 -5.55
N VAL A 201 21.46 -24.04 -4.52
CA VAL A 201 20.59 -23.28 -3.61
C VAL A 201 19.89 -22.10 -4.31
N GLU A 202 20.49 -21.49 -5.32
CA GLU A 202 19.94 -20.30 -5.98
C GLU A 202 19.00 -20.60 -7.17
N THR A 203 18.72 -21.86 -7.45
CA THR A 203 17.84 -22.24 -8.59
C THR A 203 16.78 -23.25 -8.19
N THR A 204 15.72 -23.33 -8.97
CA THR A 204 14.70 -24.38 -8.88
C THR A 204 14.94 -25.53 -9.86
N GLY A 205 15.96 -25.42 -10.71
CA GLY A 205 16.34 -26.48 -11.63
C GLY A 205 17.77 -26.40 -12.13
N LEU A 206 18.32 -27.55 -12.48
CA LEU A 206 19.68 -27.73 -12.98
C LEU A 206 19.69 -28.70 -14.15
N THR A 207 20.39 -28.36 -15.21
CA THR A 207 20.78 -29.34 -16.25
C THR A 207 22.24 -29.81 -16.01
N LEU A 208 22.40 -31.10 -15.78
CA LEU A 208 23.70 -31.73 -15.55
C LEU A 208 24.24 -32.41 -16.81
N PRO A 209 25.58 -32.43 -17.02
CA PRO A 209 26.61 -31.95 -16.10
C PRO A 209 26.72 -30.43 -16.10
N LEU A 210 26.76 -29.85 -14.90
CA LEU A 210 27.03 -28.41 -14.71
C LEU A 210 28.53 -28.14 -14.75
N PHE A 211 29.36 -29.09 -14.22
CA PHE A 211 30.81 -29.00 -14.21
C PHE A 211 31.45 -30.06 -15.10
N VAL A 212 32.44 -29.70 -15.92
CA VAL A 212 33.08 -30.59 -16.84
C VAL A 212 34.58 -30.30 -16.94
N PRO A 213 35.43 -31.34 -17.09
CA PRO A 213 36.84 -31.12 -17.38
C PRO A 213 37.03 -30.38 -18.72
N ASP A 214 37.80 -29.32 -18.72
CA ASP A 214 38.08 -28.53 -19.93
C ASP A 214 39.59 -28.25 -20.08
N ALA A 215 40.19 -28.81 -21.14
CA ALA A 215 41.59 -28.60 -21.46
C ALA A 215 41.91 -27.16 -21.88
N GLY A 216 40.90 -26.34 -22.21
CA GLY A 216 41.06 -24.91 -22.51
C GLY A 216 41.33 -24.06 -21.26
N VAL A 217 41.04 -24.59 -20.06
CA VAL A 217 41.32 -23.94 -18.81
C VAL A 217 42.72 -24.34 -18.34
N ALA A 218 43.69 -23.45 -18.55
CA ALA A 218 45.13 -23.79 -18.42
C ALA A 218 45.60 -23.98 -16.98
N ASP A 219 45.06 -23.22 -16.01
CA ASP A 219 45.47 -23.29 -14.60
C ASP A 219 44.38 -22.71 -13.66
N ASP A 220 43.85 -23.56 -12.79
CA ASP A 220 42.75 -23.16 -11.84
C ASP A 220 43.29 -22.68 -10.47
N ARG A 221 44.64 -22.61 -10.29
CA ARG A 221 45.18 -22.28 -8.95
C ARG A 221 44.71 -20.97 -8.38
N ASP A 222 44.43 -20.00 -9.25
CA ASP A 222 43.89 -18.67 -8.87
C ASP A 222 42.37 -18.62 -8.77
N HIS A 223 41.63 -19.70 -9.10
CA HIS A 223 40.19 -19.75 -9.07
C HIS A 223 39.60 -20.10 -7.70
N ALA A 224 40.35 -20.69 -6.79
CA ALA A 224 39.86 -21.00 -5.43
C ALA A 224 39.26 -19.77 -4.71
N PRO A 225 39.84 -18.55 -4.74
CA PRO A 225 39.21 -17.37 -4.17
C PRO A 225 37.89 -17.02 -4.82
N LEU A 226 37.74 -17.16 -6.16
CA LEU A 226 36.50 -16.89 -6.88
C LEU A 226 35.38 -17.87 -6.50
N PHE A 227 35.69 -19.15 -6.43
CA PHE A 227 34.72 -20.15 -5.98
C PHE A 227 34.28 -19.91 -4.54
N ARG A 228 35.18 -19.52 -3.65
CA ARG A 228 34.85 -19.22 -2.24
C ARG A 228 34.00 -17.96 -2.14
N ALA A 229 34.32 -16.92 -2.90
CA ALA A 229 33.53 -15.69 -2.95
C ALA A 229 32.11 -16.02 -3.37
N LEU A 230 31.93 -16.71 -4.53
CA LEU A 230 30.60 -17.12 -4.99
C LEU A 230 29.86 -18.01 -3.96
N ALA A 231 30.57 -18.84 -3.20
CA ALA A 231 29.93 -19.68 -2.19
C ALA A 231 29.47 -18.94 -0.93
N THR A 232 30.12 -17.84 -0.59
CA THR A 232 29.95 -17.17 0.73
C THR A 232 29.40 -15.75 0.65
N GLU A 233 29.47 -15.10 -0.48
CA GLU A 233 28.88 -13.78 -0.65
C GLU A 233 27.37 -13.89 -0.56
N VAL A 234 26.86 -13.45 0.57
CA VAL A 234 25.43 -13.17 0.74
C VAL A 234 25.19 -11.82 0.08
N PRO A 235 24.14 -11.64 -0.73
CA PRO A 235 23.74 -10.30 -1.17
C PRO A 235 23.74 -9.40 0.06
N ASP A 236 24.50 -8.31 0.02
CA ASP A 236 24.71 -7.43 1.16
C ASP A 236 23.37 -7.10 1.81
N LYS A 237 23.27 -7.46 3.08
CA LYS A 237 22.21 -6.98 3.93
C LYS A 237 22.51 -5.51 4.13
N GLU A 238 21.98 -4.65 3.23
CA GLU A 238 22.06 -3.22 3.45
C GLU A 238 21.27 -2.90 4.71
N PRO A 239 21.94 -2.55 5.81
CA PRO A 239 21.23 -2.21 7.03
C PRO A 239 20.35 -0.98 6.75
N PHE A 240 19.18 -0.95 7.33
CA PHE A 240 18.32 0.23 7.26
C PHE A 240 18.99 1.38 8.03
N VAL A 241 19.43 2.40 7.32
CA VAL A 241 20.11 3.59 7.87
C VAL A 241 19.28 4.82 7.54
N PRO A 242 18.35 5.22 8.39
CA PRO A 242 17.65 6.48 8.21
C PRO A 242 18.63 7.66 8.34
N LEU A 243 18.39 8.67 7.53
CA LEU A 243 19.19 9.89 7.51
C LEU A 243 18.51 10.97 8.35
N THR A 244 19.32 11.87 8.92
CA THR A 244 18.80 13.08 9.57
C THR A 244 18.10 13.94 8.52
N GLU A 245 16.86 14.35 8.80
CA GLU A 245 16.21 15.37 7.99
C GLU A 245 16.82 16.73 8.33
N SER A 246 17.46 17.35 7.35
CA SER A 246 17.77 18.77 7.43
C SER A 246 16.71 19.51 6.64
N GLU A 247 16.07 20.52 7.23
CA GLU A 247 15.31 21.46 6.43
C GLU A 247 16.29 22.21 5.53
N PRO A 248 16.25 22.00 4.20
CA PRO A 248 17.16 22.70 3.31
C PRO A 248 16.83 24.20 3.33
N PRO A 249 17.81 25.09 3.12
CA PRO A 249 17.54 26.50 2.93
C PRO A 249 16.50 26.71 1.83
N GLU A 250 15.53 27.59 2.05
CA GLU A 250 14.48 27.88 1.09
C GLU A 250 14.71 29.21 0.36
N THR A 251 14.45 29.21 -0.95
CA THR A 251 14.40 30.42 -1.77
C THR A 251 12.96 30.67 -2.19
N VAL A 252 12.38 31.77 -1.73
CA VAL A 252 11.04 32.20 -2.13
C VAL A 252 11.10 32.79 -3.54
N LEU A 253 10.47 32.15 -4.50
CA LEU A 253 10.44 32.56 -5.90
C LEU A 253 9.47 33.72 -6.12
N TRP A 254 8.30 33.64 -5.51
CA TRP A 254 7.33 34.74 -5.38
C TRP A 254 6.43 34.51 -4.16
N SER A 255 5.81 35.59 -3.68
CA SER A 255 4.83 35.53 -2.60
C SER A 255 3.76 36.59 -2.74
N TYR A 256 2.56 36.27 -2.24
CA TYR A 256 1.43 37.18 -2.11
C TYR A 256 0.89 37.15 -0.69
N ALA A 257 0.40 38.25 -0.20
CA ALA A 257 -0.25 38.33 1.10
C ALA A 257 -1.46 39.26 1.03
N TRP A 258 -2.53 38.88 1.73
CA TRP A 258 -3.76 39.66 1.81
C TRP A 258 -4.24 39.77 3.25
N GLN A 259 -4.97 40.84 3.52
CA GLN A 259 -5.69 41.05 4.76
C GLN A 259 -7.02 41.75 4.46
N GLY A 260 -8.13 41.28 5.06
CA GLY A 260 -9.46 41.85 4.91
C GLY A 260 -10.10 42.17 6.24
N GLN A 261 -11.33 42.69 6.20
CA GLN A 261 -12.19 42.82 7.38
C GLN A 261 -12.78 41.45 7.72
N SER A 262 -13.19 41.27 8.98
CA SER A 262 -13.93 40.03 9.32
C SER A 262 -15.27 39.99 8.62
N GLU A 263 -15.80 38.78 8.38
CA GLU A 263 -17.14 38.57 7.80
C GLU A 263 -18.20 39.28 8.62
N ARG A 264 -18.11 39.21 9.96
CA ARG A 264 -18.99 39.92 10.89
C ARG A 264 -18.98 41.41 10.71
N GLU A 265 -17.81 42.06 10.62
CA GLU A 265 -17.71 43.50 10.38
C GLU A 265 -18.32 43.90 9.04
N THR A 266 -18.08 43.10 8.01
CA THR A 266 -18.65 43.28 6.67
C THR A 266 -20.18 43.18 6.70
N LEU A 267 -20.70 42.14 7.37
CA LEU A 267 -22.14 41.96 7.56
C LEU A 267 -22.78 43.15 8.27
N PHE A 268 -22.20 43.61 9.42
CA PHE A 268 -22.75 44.69 10.20
C PHE A 268 -22.61 46.05 9.50
N ALA A 269 -21.53 46.26 8.75
CA ALA A 269 -21.41 47.47 7.92
C ALA A 269 -22.49 47.52 6.82
N ALA A 270 -22.80 46.37 6.22
CA ALA A 270 -23.89 46.24 5.27
C ALA A 270 -25.27 46.41 5.95
N ALA A 271 -25.46 45.75 7.09
CA ALA A 271 -26.69 45.74 7.84
C ALA A 271 -27.11 47.12 8.32
N ARG A 272 -26.20 47.90 8.93
CA ARG A 272 -26.49 49.27 9.40
C ARG A 272 -26.98 50.21 8.29
N ARG A 273 -26.71 49.94 7.03
CA ARG A 273 -27.15 50.73 5.87
C ARG A 273 -28.44 50.23 5.22
N GLN A 274 -28.85 49.01 5.53
CA GLN A 274 -29.83 48.28 4.70
C GLN A 274 -31.00 47.65 5.47
N PHE A 275 -30.95 47.59 6.81
CA PHE A 275 -32.08 47.08 7.59
C PHE A 275 -33.24 48.05 7.52
N PRO A 276 -34.51 47.55 7.51
CA PRO A 276 -35.72 48.40 7.56
C PRO A 276 -35.71 49.23 8.82
N SER A 277 -36.16 50.46 8.71
CA SER A 277 -36.45 51.34 9.83
C SER A 277 -37.72 50.88 10.56
N VAL A 278 -37.89 51.29 11.79
CA VAL A 278 -39.13 51.04 12.59
C VAL A 278 -40.42 51.45 11.79
N GLU A 279 -40.29 52.40 10.88
CA GLU A 279 -41.37 52.92 10.02
C GLU A 279 -41.80 51.92 8.91
N ASP A 280 -40.95 50.96 8.54
CA ASP A 280 -41.24 49.98 7.47
C ASP A 280 -42.19 48.83 7.92
N GLY A 281 -42.46 48.70 9.24
CA GLY A 281 -43.31 47.61 9.79
C GLY A 281 -42.57 46.28 9.94
N PRO A 282 -43.23 45.23 10.52
CA PRO A 282 -42.60 43.94 10.80
C PRO A 282 -42.09 43.28 9.53
N CYS A 283 -40.91 42.67 9.65
CA CYS A 283 -40.25 41.94 8.58
C CYS A 283 -39.63 40.62 9.09
N ALA A 284 -39.34 39.71 8.13
CA ALA A 284 -38.55 38.50 8.39
C ALA A 284 -37.13 38.68 7.86
N VAL A 285 -36.14 38.54 8.73
CA VAL A 285 -34.71 38.64 8.39
C VAL A 285 -34.08 37.28 8.50
N SER A 286 -33.49 36.82 7.40
CA SER A 286 -32.66 35.60 7.35
C SER A 286 -31.22 35.99 7.07
N VAL A 287 -30.31 35.59 7.95
CA VAL A 287 -28.87 35.83 7.83
C VAL A 287 -28.16 34.48 7.74
N GLN A 288 -27.24 34.33 6.78
CA GLN A 288 -26.28 33.25 6.72
C GLN A 288 -24.87 33.82 6.89
N ILE A 289 -24.14 33.35 7.91
CA ILE A 289 -22.83 33.86 8.32
C ILE A 289 -21.99 32.73 8.93
N SER A 290 -20.71 32.65 8.58
CA SER A 290 -19.79 31.58 9.02
C SER A 290 -19.24 31.83 10.44
N GLU A 291 -20.14 31.98 11.42
CA GLU A 291 -19.76 32.22 12.79
C GLU A 291 -20.22 31.08 13.72
N PRO A 292 -19.54 30.85 14.86
CA PRO A 292 -19.98 29.90 15.87
C PRO A 292 -21.44 30.15 16.33
N LYS A 293 -22.11 29.09 16.77
CA LYS A 293 -23.51 29.11 17.20
C LYS A 293 -23.78 30.20 18.24
N GLU A 294 -22.88 30.38 19.20
CA GLU A 294 -22.98 31.38 20.26
C GLU A 294 -22.91 32.81 19.69
N THR A 295 -22.01 33.04 18.74
CA THR A 295 -21.89 34.33 18.03
C THR A 295 -23.14 34.58 17.16
N ARG A 296 -23.64 33.57 16.44
CA ARG A 296 -24.88 33.66 15.66
C ARG A 296 -26.10 34.01 16.54
N ALA A 297 -26.17 33.42 17.73
CA ALA A 297 -27.22 33.75 18.72
C ALA A 297 -27.10 35.23 19.18
N ALA A 298 -25.89 35.71 19.47
CA ALA A 298 -25.69 37.12 19.85
C ALA A 298 -26.07 38.09 18.69
N ILE A 299 -25.71 37.72 17.45
CA ILE A 299 -26.11 38.49 16.26
C ILE A 299 -27.64 38.51 16.13
N ARG A 300 -28.33 37.38 16.31
CA ARG A 300 -29.78 37.31 16.27
C ARG A 300 -30.39 38.25 17.32
N ASP A 301 -29.91 38.23 18.54
CA ASP A 301 -30.41 39.02 19.64
C ASP A 301 -30.20 40.53 19.41
N GLU A 302 -29.02 40.91 18.87
CA GLU A 302 -28.70 42.29 18.48
C GLU A 302 -29.65 42.79 17.37
N LEU A 303 -29.92 41.97 16.36
CA LEU A 303 -30.84 42.30 15.26
C LEU A 303 -32.29 42.48 15.78
N HIS A 304 -32.72 41.61 16.68
CA HIS A 304 -34.04 41.76 17.32
C HIS A 304 -34.24 43.08 18.03
N THR A 305 -33.20 43.68 18.59
CA THR A 305 -33.28 45.01 19.26
C THR A 305 -33.33 46.18 18.30
N THR A 306 -32.95 45.95 17.04
CA THR A 306 -32.85 47.01 16.03
C THR A 306 -33.98 47.01 14.98
N LEU A 307 -34.72 45.89 14.94
CA LEU A 307 -35.82 45.70 13.98
C LEU A 307 -37.17 46.14 14.58
N PRO A 308 -38.19 46.43 13.73
CA PRO A 308 -39.58 46.73 14.18
C PRO A 308 -40.16 45.62 15.03
N ASP A 309 -40.98 45.96 16.01
CA ASP A 309 -41.71 44.98 16.85
C ASP A 309 -42.51 43.99 15.97
N GLY A 310 -42.42 42.70 16.31
CA GLY A 310 -43.09 41.65 15.53
C GLY A 310 -42.25 41.10 14.35
N SER A 311 -41.04 41.60 14.15
CA SER A 311 -40.10 41.02 13.16
C SER A 311 -39.56 39.67 13.67
N SER A 312 -39.25 38.75 12.71
CA SER A 312 -38.59 37.49 12.96
C SER A 312 -37.15 37.51 12.45
N VAL A 313 -36.21 36.87 13.15
CA VAL A 313 -34.81 36.81 12.80
C VAL A 313 -34.33 35.36 12.89
N ALA A 314 -33.80 34.84 11.77
CA ALA A 314 -33.06 33.59 11.73
C ALA A 314 -31.60 33.86 11.35
N VAL A 315 -30.66 33.34 12.12
CA VAL A 315 -29.22 33.43 11.81
C VAL A 315 -28.66 32.03 11.76
N LEU A 316 -28.29 31.57 10.56
CA LEU A 316 -27.80 30.24 10.25
C LEU A 316 -26.34 30.29 9.75
N PRO A 317 -25.56 29.18 9.81
CA PRO A 317 -24.27 29.13 9.18
C PRO A 317 -24.37 29.19 7.65
N VAL A 318 -23.26 29.46 6.97
CA VAL A 318 -23.18 29.42 5.52
C VAL A 318 -23.05 28.01 5.01
N HIS A 319 -22.13 27.25 5.60
CA HIS A 319 -21.88 25.88 5.24
C HIS A 319 -22.78 24.93 6.06
N HIS A 320 -23.29 23.88 5.43
CA HIS A 320 -24.27 22.95 6.03
C HIS A 320 -25.50 23.66 6.63
N ALA A 321 -25.94 24.72 5.97
CA ALA A 321 -27.09 25.52 6.44
C ALA A 321 -28.38 24.71 6.55
N GLY A 322 -28.57 23.69 5.69
CA GLY A 322 -29.69 22.77 5.77
C GLY A 322 -29.71 21.96 7.05
N ARG A 323 -28.56 21.38 7.46
CA ARG A 323 -28.42 20.68 8.72
C ARG A 323 -28.69 21.60 9.90
N ALA A 324 -28.06 22.77 9.91
CA ALA A 324 -28.28 23.73 10.98
C ALA A 324 -29.73 24.19 11.10
N TRP A 325 -30.41 24.43 9.97
CA TRP A 325 -31.83 24.72 9.95
C TRP A 325 -32.67 23.60 10.54
N LEU A 326 -32.38 22.35 10.19
CA LEU A 326 -33.09 21.20 10.73
C LEU A 326 -32.88 21.07 12.25
N VAL A 327 -31.66 21.24 12.73
CA VAL A 327 -31.30 21.07 14.15
C VAL A 327 -31.69 22.28 15.02
N GLU A 328 -31.50 23.50 14.50
CA GLU A 328 -31.64 24.72 15.31
C GLU A 328 -33.04 25.39 15.18
N VAL A 329 -33.78 25.09 14.11
CA VAL A 329 -35.11 25.70 13.85
C VAL A 329 -36.22 24.65 13.84
N VAL A 330 -36.08 23.61 12.99
CA VAL A 330 -37.17 22.63 12.79
C VAL A 330 -37.33 21.72 14.01
N ALA A 331 -36.26 21.10 14.50
CA ALA A 331 -36.35 20.14 15.59
C ALA A 331 -36.90 20.79 16.90
N PRO A 332 -36.45 22.00 17.35
CA PRO A 332 -37.07 22.67 18.50
C PRO A 332 -38.54 23.00 18.28
N ALA A 333 -38.95 23.42 17.08
CA ALA A 333 -40.35 23.72 16.78
C ALA A 333 -41.23 22.46 16.70
N ALA A 334 -40.69 21.37 16.18
CA ALA A 334 -41.38 20.06 16.14
C ALA A 334 -41.50 19.41 17.52
N ASN A 335 -40.51 19.56 18.38
CA ASN A 335 -40.49 18.96 19.72
C ASN A 335 -41.63 19.41 20.65
N VAL A 336 -42.21 20.58 20.39
CA VAL A 336 -43.33 21.10 21.17
C VAL A 336 -44.71 20.71 20.63
N LEU A 337 -44.73 20.01 19.48
CA LEU A 337 -46.00 19.57 18.87
C LEU A 337 -46.51 18.29 19.56
N PRO A 338 -47.76 18.30 20.08
CA PRO A 338 -48.31 17.14 20.74
C PRO A 338 -48.56 16.01 19.75
N GLY A 339 -48.10 14.78 20.10
CA GLY A 339 -48.36 13.59 19.28
C GLY A 339 -47.45 13.46 18.04
N LEU A 340 -46.30 14.16 18.02
CA LEU A 340 -45.30 13.98 16.99
C LEU A 340 -44.86 12.51 16.88
N ALA A 341 -44.93 11.93 15.70
CA ALA A 341 -44.54 10.54 15.42
C ALA A 341 -43.54 10.41 14.29
N THR A 342 -43.54 11.35 13.29
CA THR A 342 -42.65 11.29 12.15
C THR A 342 -42.25 12.71 11.71
N LEU A 343 -41.00 12.87 11.32
CA LEU A 343 -40.47 14.07 10.65
C LEU A 343 -39.98 13.69 9.26
N GLU A 344 -40.58 14.22 8.23
CA GLU A 344 -40.18 14.04 6.83
C GLU A 344 -39.52 15.33 6.32
N VAL A 345 -38.32 15.16 5.71
CA VAL A 345 -37.57 16.24 5.09
C VAL A 345 -37.42 15.93 3.61
N LEU A 346 -37.95 16.81 2.79
CA LEU A 346 -37.80 16.77 1.32
C LEU A 346 -36.79 17.80 0.89
N CYS A 347 -35.69 17.35 0.32
CA CYS A 347 -34.66 18.19 -0.24
C CYS A 347 -34.85 18.27 -1.76
N GLN A 348 -34.96 19.47 -2.29
CA GLN A 348 -35.16 19.67 -3.71
C GLN A 348 -33.83 19.93 -4.42
N PRO A 349 -33.54 19.26 -5.55
CA PRO A 349 -32.26 19.44 -6.26
C PRO A 349 -32.20 20.81 -6.96
N PHE A 350 -31.03 21.19 -7.41
CA PHE A 350 -30.83 22.33 -8.30
C PHE A 350 -31.35 22.03 -9.72
N LYS A 351 -31.76 23.07 -10.42
CA LYS A 351 -32.12 22.95 -11.85
C LYS A 351 -30.90 22.59 -12.68
N PRO A 352 -30.97 21.56 -13.53
CA PRO A 352 -29.84 21.14 -14.35
C PRO A 352 -29.25 22.25 -15.24
N GLU A 353 -30.08 23.15 -15.72
CA GLU A 353 -29.68 24.27 -16.60
C GLU A 353 -28.77 25.29 -15.91
N ARG A 354 -28.77 25.34 -14.57
CA ARG A 354 -27.91 26.26 -13.80
C ARG A 354 -26.49 25.75 -13.65
N VAL A 355 -26.29 24.44 -13.66
CA VAL A 355 -25.00 23.80 -13.43
C VAL A 355 -24.86 22.55 -14.30
N PRO A 356 -24.46 22.70 -15.55
CA PRO A 356 -24.50 21.62 -16.52
C PRO A 356 -23.43 20.52 -16.27
N CYS A 357 -22.42 20.80 -15.45
CA CYS A 357 -21.28 19.89 -15.20
C CYS A 357 -21.32 19.16 -13.85
N LEU A 358 -22.25 19.51 -12.95
CA LEU A 358 -22.30 18.96 -11.59
C LEU A 358 -23.37 17.88 -11.42
N ASP A 359 -23.08 16.89 -10.61
CA ASP A 359 -24.11 15.99 -10.09
C ASP A 359 -24.92 16.68 -8.98
N LEU A 360 -26.02 17.31 -9.37
CA LEU A 360 -26.87 18.08 -8.49
C LEU A 360 -27.57 17.26 -7.41
N ARG A 361 -27.59 15.93 -7.55
CA ARG A 361 -28.23 15.03 -6.58
C ARG A 361 -27.50 14.98 -5.25
N ILE A 362 -26.23 15.37 -5.20
CA ILE A 362 -25.43 15.26 -3.97
C ILE A 362 -25.44 16.53 -3.11
N ARG A 363 -25.79 17.71 -3.64
CA ARG A 363 -25.75 18.97 -2.88
C ARG A 363 -26.59 18.92 -1.60
N TRP A 364 -27.78 18.35 -1.66
CA TRP A 364 -28.63 18.21 -0.49
C TRP A 364 -28.05 17.28 0.58
N LEU A 365 -27.24 16.27 0.18
CA LEU A 365 -26.47 15.43 1.11
C LEU A 365 -25.46 16.28 1.85
N GLN A 366 -24.66 17.07 1.14
CA GLN A 366 -23.67 17.96 1.74
C GLN A 366 -24.32 18.93 2.74
N GLU A 367 -25.53 19.42 2.46
CA GLU A 367 -26.23 20.36 3.32
C GLU A 367 -26.87 19.71 4.55
N CYS A 368 -27.33 18.48 4.48
CA CYS A 368 -28.17 17.85 5.49
C CYS A 368 -27.48 16.74 6.29
N TRP A 369 -26.37 16.17 5.80
CA TRP A 369 -25.67 15.10 6.51
C TRP A 369 -25.09 15.55 7.86
N PRO A 370 -25.16 14.78 8.93
CA PRO A 370 -26.02 13.62 9.24
C PRO A 370 -27.24 14.02 10.11
N ALA A 371 -28.10 14.92 9.66
CA ALA A 371 -29.16 15.54 10.44
C ALA A 371 -30.14 14.53 11.08
N ASP A 372 -30.38 13.37 10.45
CA ASP A 372 -31.25 12.32 11.00
C ASP A 372 -30.73 11.82 12.36
N GLU A 373 -29.44 11.55 12.49
CA GLU A 373 -28.79 11.07 13.72
C GLU A 373 -28.71 12.15 14.80
N LEU A 374 -28.73 13.43 14.40
CA LEU A 374 -28.76 14.57 15.34
C LEU A 374 -30.17 14.84 15.89
N ILE A 375 -31.18 14.70 15.02
CA ILE A 375 -32.56 15.09 15.33
C ILE A 375 -33.33 13.99 16.03
N ALA A 376 -33.19 12.74 15.62
CA ALA A 376 -33.98 11.63 16.15
C ALA A 376 -33.85 11.52 17.70
N PRO A 377 -32.64 11.54 18.31
CA PRO A 377 -32.51 11.53 19.76
C PRO A 377 -33.08 12.80 20.45
N PHE A 378 -32.98 13.97 19.79
CA PHE A 378 -33.50 15.21 20.34
C PHE A 378 -35.02 15.23 20.42
N LEU A 379 -35.71 14.58 19.45
CA LEU A 379 -37.17 14.47 19.37
C LEU A 379 -37.70 13.25 20.11
N ASP A 380 -36.84 12.41 20.71
CA ASP A 380 -37.21 11.11 21.28
C ASP A 380 -37.97 10.21 20.29
N LEU A 381 -37.49 10.23 19.02
CA LEU A 381 -38.04 9.44 17.94
C LEU A 381 -37.06 8.32 17.56
N PRO A 382 -37.56 7.17 17.07
CA PRO A 382 -36.70 6.20 16.43
C PRO A 382 -36.09 6.79 15.14
N LEU A 383 -34.87 6.35 14.79
CA LEU A 383 -34.10 6.93 13.67
C LEU A 383 -34.87 6.87 12.33
N GLU A 384 -35.57 5.77 12.08
CA GLU A 384 -36.39 5.55 10.89
C GLU A 384 -37.63 6.47 10.80
N ALA A 385 -38.01 7.14 11.89
CA ALA A 385 -39.07 8.13 11.89
C ALA A 385 -38.61 9.51 11.39
N VAL A 386 -37.30 9.75 11.33
CA VAL A 386 -36.72 10.95 10.72
C VAL A 386 -36.23 10.59 9.31
N ARG A 387 -36.97 11.03 8.30
CA ARG A 387 -36.74 10.67 6.89
C ARG A 387 -36.27 11.89 6.11
N ILE A 388 -35.04 11.81 5.60
CA ILE A 388 -34.49 12.88 4.75
C ILE A 388 -34.30 12.28 3.34
N THR A 389 -35.01 12.82 2.36
CA THR A 389 -35.06 12.27 1.00
C THR A 389 -34.99 13.36 -0.05
N LEU A 390 -34.57 12.98 -1.24
CA LEU A 390 -34.67 13.80 -2.42
C LEU A 390 -36.15 13.97 -2.80
N GLY A 391 -36.61 15.20 -2.96
CA GLY A 391 -38.01 15.54 -3.27
C GLY A 391 -38.32 15.54 -4.76
N ASP A 392 -39.56 15.97 -5.06
CA ASP A 392 -40.04 16.16 -6.43
C ASP A 392 -39.33 17.35 -7.10
N GLU A 393 -38.86 17.18 -8.33
CA GLU A 393 -38.19 18.20 -9.14
C GLU A 393 -39.08 19.45 -9.46
N ALA A 394 -40.34 19.42 -9.11
CA ALA A 394 -41.25 20.57 -9.33
C ALA A 394 -40.93 21.79 -8.46
N GLN A 395 -40.19 21.63 -7.35
CA GLN A 395 -39.82 22.70 -6.42
C GLN A 395 -38.30 22.73 -6.20
N TRP A 396 -37.61 23.34 -7.11
CA TRP A 396 -36.13 23.41 -7.06
C TRP A 396 -35.62 24.30 -5.90
N GLU A 397 -34.50 23.88 -5.34
CA GLU A 397 -33.66 24.66 -4.39
C GLU A 397 -34.38 25.01 -3.08
N ILE A 398 -35.33 24.18 -2.63
CA ILE A 398 -36.09 24.37 -1.41
C ILE A 398 -36.06 23.09 -0.58
N TYR A 399 -35.80 23.24 0.74
CA TYR A 399 -35.97 22.17 1.70
C TYR A 399 -37.27 22.35 2.43
N VAL A 400 -38.07 21.28 2.55
CA VAL A 400 -39.35 21.26 3.21
C VAL A 400 -39.34 20.18 4.31
N ALA A 401 -39.56 20.59 5.55
CA ALA A 401 -39.73 19.68 6.67
C ALA A 401 -41.19 19.63 7.09
N ARG A 402 -41.72 18.40 7.31
CA ARG A 402 -43.12 18.16 7.71
C ARG A 402 -43.18 17.23 8.89
N ALA A 403 -43.89 17.62 9.92
CA ALA A 403 -44.15 16.83 11.11
C ALA A 403 -45.54 16.20 11.03
N PHE A 404 -45.64 14.90 11.39
CA PHE A 404 -46.88 14.13 11.37
C PHE A 404 -47.13 13.40 12.71
N ASP A 405 -48.40 13.18 13.04
CA ASP A 405 -48.80 12.28 14.11
C ASP A 405 -48.86 10.81 13.66
N GLU A 406 -49.17 9.87 14.57
CA GLU A 406 -49.31 8.44 14.26
C GLU A 406 -50.43 8.13 13.22
N ALA A 407 -51.42 8.99 13.13
CA ALA A 407 -52.51 8.87 12.16
C ALA A 407 -52.13 9.42 10.77
N GLY A 408 -50.97 10.08 10.60
CA GLY A 408 -50.51 10.72 9.36
C GLY A 408 -51.07 12.12 9.17
N ASN A 409 -51.66 12.76 10.19
CA ASN A 409 -52.08 14.16 10.08
C ASN A 409 -50.86 15.07 10.23
N MET A 410 -50.78 16.08 9.35
CA MET A 410 -49.69 17.06 9.37
C MET A 410 -49.85 18.00 10.57
N LEU A 411 -48.86 18.08 11.44
CA LEU A 411 -48.77 18.91 12.62
C LEU A 411 -48.07 20.24 12.37
N GLY A 412 -47.14 20.28 11.43
CA GLY A 412 -46.36 21.46 11.09
C GLY A 412 -45.60 21.32 9.77
N GLU A 413 -45.28 22.44 9.14
CA GLU A 413 -44.48 22.53 7.92
C GLU A 413 -43.55 23.72 7.99
N TRP A 414 -42.25 23.50 7.62
CA TRP A 414 -41.23 24.55 7.55
C TRP A 414 -40.54 24.47 6.20
N THR A 415 -40.03 25.60 5.71
CA THR A 415 -39.33 25.70 4.44
C THR A 415 -38.02 26.48 4.61
N PHE A 416 -37.00 26.11 3.86
CA PHE A 416 -35.71 26.78 3.82
C PHE A 416 -35.10 26.72 2.41
N SER A 417 -34.46 27.82 2.01
CA SER A 417 -33.70 27.89 0.77
C SER A 417 -32.27 28.31 1.10
N PRO A 418 -31.30 27.40 0.99
CA PRO A 418 -29.88 27.74 1.17
C PRO A 418 -29.43 28.71 0.05
N ARG A 419 -28.40 29.49 0.35
CA ARG A 419 -27.86 30.48 -0.59
C ARG A 419 -26.64 29.93 -1.28
N TYR A 420 -26.58 30.12 -2.60
CA TYR A 420 -25.43 29.73 -3.42
C TYR A 420 -25.05 30.83 -4.40
N SER A 421 -23.76 30.83 -4.79
CA SER A 421 -23.25 31.60 -5.92
C SER A 421 -22.61 30.66 -6.92
N SER A 422 -22.75 31.02 -8.22
CA SER A 422 -22.05 30.28 -9.27
C SER A 422 -20.62 30.80 -9.40
N ARG A 423 -19.64 29.93 -9.34
CA ARG A 423 -18.21 30.24 -9.43
C ARG A 423 -17.51 29.27 -10.40
N PRO A 424 -16.50 29.71 -11.13
CA PRO A 424 -15.69 28.78 -11.91
C PRO A 424 -14.85 27.89 -10.98
N TYR A 425 -14.71 26.61 -11.33
CA TYR A 425 -13.80 25.70 -10.63
C TYR A 425 -12.33 25.95 -11.04
N LEU A 426 -12.09 26.17 -12.34
CA LEU A 426 -10.79 26.58 -12.88
C LEU A 426 -10.90 27.94 -13.58
N PRO A 427 -9.85 28.79 -13.56
CA PRO A 427 -9.83 30.03 -14.32
C PRO A 427 -10.17 29.79 -15.80
N ASP A 428 -11.01 30.65 -16.37
CA ASP A 428 -11.42 30.58 -17.78
C ASP A 428 -12.15 29.27 -18.19
N SER A 429 -12.53 28.42 -17.22
CA SER A 429 -13.31 27.20 -17.46
C SER A 429 -14.79 27.55 -17.63
N PRO A 430 -15.51 26.90 -18.57
CA PRO A 430 -16.97 26.97 -18.64
C PRO A 430 -17.65 26.20 -17.50
N GLU A 431 -16.90 25.45 -16.73
CA GLU A 431 -17.41 24.67 -15.60
C GLU A 431 -17.65 25.56 -14.39
N TRP A 432 -18.88 25.51 -13.88
CA TRP A 432 -19.31 26.30 -12.75
C TRP A 432 -19.71 25.40 -11.59
N VAL A 433 -19.33 25.78 -10.40
CA VAL A 433 -19.79 25.14 -9.16
C VAL A 433 -20.71 26.08 -8.39
N HIS A 434 -21.67 25.50 -7.67
CA HIS A 434 -22.53 26.22 -6.74
C HIS A 434 -21.90 26.15 -5.35
N ALA A 435 -21.12 27.16 -5.00
CA ALA A 435 -20.57 27.32 -3.67
C ALA A 435 -21.58 28.00 -2.74
N CYS A 436 -21.62 27.58 -1.48
CA CYS A 436 -22.39 28.26 -0.45
C CYS A 436 -21.89 29.72 -0.29
N ILE A 437 -22.78 30.63 -0.03
CA ILE A 437 -22.44 32.06 0.14
C ILE A 437 -23.22 32.67 1.31
N GLY A 438 -22.56 33.50 2.10
CA GLY A 438 -23.19 34.29 3.15
C GLY A 438 -24.12 35.36 2.62
N GLY A 439 -24.93 35.90 3.49
CA GLY A 439 -25.77 37.02 3.11
C GLY A 439 -26.96 37.28 4.02
N THR A 440 -27.75 38.28 3.63
CA THR A 440 -28.93 38.72 4.35
C THR A 440 -30.10 38.86 3.41
N ILE A 441 -31.22 38.24 3.75
CA ILE A 441 -32.50 38.43 3.07
C ILE A 441 -33.49 39.07 4.05
N VAL A 442 -34.13 40.15 3.61
CA VAL A 442 -35.19 40.81 4.36
C VAL A 442 -36.51 40.70 3.56
N ARG A 443 -37.52 40.13 4.18
CA ARG A 443 -38.85 39.92 3.59
C ARG A 443 -39.93 40.65 4.40
N GLN A 444 -40.94 41.15 3.67
CA GLN A 444 -42.17 41.60 4.26
C GLN A 444 -43.34 40.90 3.54
N GLY A 445 -43.94 39.94 4.22
CA GLY A 445 -44.79 38.96 3.54
C GLY A 445 -44.00 38.22 2.44
N ASP A 446 -44.56 38.10 1.25
CA ASP A 446 -43.95 37.47 0.07
C ASP A 446 -42.94 38.38 -0.65
N ARG A 447 -42.88 39.67 -0.27
CA ARG A 447 -42.00 40.62 -0.94
C ARG A 447 -40.59 40.62 -0.35
N ILE A 448 -39.59 40.39 -1.19
CA ILE A 448 -38.16 40.59 -0.82
C ILE A 448 -37.88 42.09 -0.87
N LEU A 449 -37.56 42.66 0.29
CA LEU A 449 -37.13 44.06 0.42
C LEU A 449 -35.63 44.22 0.14
N ARG A 450 -34.83 43.24 0.58
CA ARG A 450 -33.39 43.24 0.40
C ARG A 450 -32.89 41.80 0.20
N ASP A 451 -31.89 41.70 -0.63
CA ASP A 451 -31.10 40.47 -0.80
C ASP A 451 -29.65 40.88 -1.05
N VAL A 452 -28.78 40.58 -0.10
CA VAL A 452 -27.39 41.04 -0.12
C VAL A 452 -26.52 39.85 0.13
N ALA A 453 -25.59 39.58 -0.77
CA ALA A 453 -24.54 38.59 -0.59
C ALA A 453 -23.40 39.17 0.27
N VAL A 454 -22.88 38.36 1.21
CA VAL A 454 -21.72 38.68 2.04
C VAL A 454 -20.75 37.54 1.87
N PRO A 455 -19.63 37.74 1.17
CA PRO A 455 -18.63 36.70 0.99
C PRO A 455 -18.05 36.23 2.32
N THR A 456 -17.93 34.93 2.47
CA THR A 456 -17.20 34.29 3.59
C THR A 456 -15.70 34.53 3.46
N ASP A 457 -14.90 34.15 4.46
CA ASP A 457 -13.45 34.20 4.35
C ASP A 457 -12.93 33.18 3.32
N LEU A 458 -13.60 32.02 3.21
CA LEU A 458 -13.33 31.06 2.16
C LEU A 458 -13.57 31.64 0.77
N ASP A 459 -14.71 32.33 0.57
CA ASP A 459 -15.02 33.01 -0.70
C ASP A 459 -13.96 34.03 -1.09
N ARG A 460 -13.52 34.86 -0.12
CA ARG A 460 -12.49 35.89 -0.32
C ARG A 460 -11.17 35.29 -0.73
N PHE A 461 -10.76 34.19 -0.05
CA PHE A 461 -9.55 33.47 -0.43
C PHE A 461 -9.71 32.88 -1.83
N TRP A 462 -10.81 32.22 -2.12
CA TRP A 462 -11.05 31.57 -3.42
C TRP A 462 -11.00 32.56 -4.58
N ASP A 463 -11.57 33.76 -4.40
CA ASP A 463 -11.49 34.83 -5.39
C ASP A 463 -10.03 35.27 -5.66
N GLN A 464 -9.19 35.35 -4.63
CA GLN A 464 -7.74 35.65 -4.78
C GLN A 464 -6.99 34.46 -5.42
N TRP A 465 -7.32 33.26 -5.01
CA TRP A 465 -6.76 32.01 -5.55
C TRP A 465 -6.97 31.93 -7.06
N GLN A 466 -8.19 32.08 -7.52
CA GLN A 466 -8.56 31.98 -8.93
C GLN A 466 -8.01 33.15 -9.77
N SER A 467 -8.04 34.38 -9.24
CA SER A 467 -7.70 35.59 -10.02
C SER A 467 -6.22 35.99 -9.95
N ILE A 468 -5.47 35.56 -8.97
CA ILE A 468 -4.07 35.97 -8.75
C ILE A 468 -3.14 34.76 -8.67
N VAL A 469 -3.40 33.79 -7.78
CA VAL A 469 -2.45 32.71 -7.53
C VAL A 469 -2.31 31.77 -8.72
N LEU A 470 -3.42 31.22 -9.21
CA LEU A 470 -3.39 30.29 -10.36
C LEU A 470 -2.81 30.95 -11.62
N PRO A 471 -3.17 32.19 -12.01
CA PRO A 471 -2.51 32.89 -13.10
C PRO A 471 -1.00 33.10 -12.89
N ALA A 472 -0.57 33.48 -11.66
CA ALA A 472 0.84 33.65 -11.35
C ALA A 472 1.63 32.33 -11.45
N MET A 473 1.03 31.23 -11.00
CA MET A 473 1.60 29.89 -11.13
C MET A 473 1.76 29.49 -12.60
N ARG A 474 0.71 29.72 -13.42
CA ARG A 474 0.79 29.51 -14.88
C ARG A 474 1.93 30.31 -15.49
N ASP A 475 2.00 31.61 -15.21
CA ASP A 475 3.00 32.50 -15.80
C ASP A 475 4.43 32.09 -15.36
N TYR A 476 4.60 31.60 -14.13
CA TYR A 476 5.83 31.02 -13.65
C TYR A 476 6.21 29.74 -14.42
N ILE A 477 5.29 28.77 -14.52
CA ILE A 477 5.53 27.49 -15.22
C ILE A 477 5.89 27.75 -16.68
N LEU A 478 5.13 28.59 -17.37
CA LEU A 478 5.42 28.94 -18.77
C LEU A 478 6.75 29.70 -18.94
N GLY A 479 7.18 30.44 -17.91
CA GLY A 479 8.45 31.15 -17.89
C GLY A 479 9.69 30.27 -17.71
N LEU A 480 9.55 29.05 -17.18
CA LEU A 480 10.68 28.17 -16.91
C LEU A 480 11.49 27.77 -18.14
N ASN A 481 10.93 27.83 -19.32
CA ASN A 481 11.58 27.48 -20.59
C ASN A 481 11.36 28.55 -21.66
N ASP A 482 11.65 29.82 -21.35
CA ASP A 482 11.48 30.97 -22.24
C ASP A 482 10.04 31.09 -22.83
N GLY A 483 9.05 30.74 -22.02
CA GLY A 483 7.63 30.73 -22.40
C GLY A 483 7.24 29.55 -23.31
N LYS A 484 8.08 28.53 -23.44
CA LYS A 484 7.74 27.30 -24.14
C LYS A 484 7.34 26.22 -23.13
N PRO A 485 6.20 25.58 -23.34
CA PRO A 485 5.80 24.47 -22.50
C PRO A 485 6.82 23.31 -22.57
N THR A 486 7.08 22.65 -21.46
CA THR A 486 8.00 21.53 -21.43
C THR A 486 7.65 20.55 -20.30
N THR A 487 7.67 19.24 -20.59
CA THR A 487 7.58 18.17 -19.62
C THR A 487 8.92 17.89 -18.91
N THR A 488 10.04 18.41 -19.45
CA THR A 488 11.39 18.14 -18.92
C THR A 488 11.72 18.92 -17.65
N MET A 489 10.87 19.87 -17.27
CA MET A 489 11.05 20.73 -16.09
C MET A 489 10.20 20.33 -14.90
N GLN A 490 9.66 19.14 -14.87
CA GLN A 490 8.90 18.63 -13.73
C GLN A 490 9.81 18.01 -12.67
N PRO A 491 9.57 18.22 -11.37
CA PRO A 491 8.54 19.13 -10.81
C PRO A 491 8.89 20.60 -11.09
N PHE A 492 7.88 21.44 -11.23
CA PHE A 492 8.04 22.86 -11.56
C PHE A 492 8.59 23.68 -10.38
N PHE A 493 8.26 23.26 -9.17
CA PHE A 493 8.68 23.90 -7.90
C PHE A 493 8.84 22.82 -6.81
N ASP A 494 9.45 23.18 -5.69
CA ASP A 494 9.58 22.23 -4.57
C ASP A 494 8.37 22.29 -3.64
N GLU A 495 7.88 23.50 -3.30
CA GLU A 495 6.70 23.67 -2.45
C GLU A 495 5.87 24.89 -2.88
N LEU A 496 4.56 24.72 -2.98
CA LEU A 496 3.57 25.80 -2.97
C LEU A 496 2.95 25.82 -1.57
N ARG A 497 3.41 26.75 -0.74
CA ARG A 497 2.92 26.95 0.63
C ARG A 497 1.76 27.93 0.61
N VAL A 498 0.62 27.51 1.16
CA VAL A 498 -0.60 28.31 1.21
C VAL A 498 -1.06 28.40 2.66
N GLU A 499 -0.91 29.57 3.27
CA GLU A 499 -1.33 29.83 4.65
C GLU A 499 -2.57 30.74 4.62
N VAL A 500 -3.66 30.31 5.25
CA VAL A 500 -4.94 31.02 5.28
C VAL A 500 -5.47 31.04 6.70
N TRP A 501 -5.93 32.20 7.17
CA TRP A 501 -6.61 32.37 8.47
C TRP A 501 -8.06 32.77 8.21
N VAL A 502 -8.99 31.93 8.68
CA VAL A 502 -10.42 32.03 8.42
C VAL A 502 -11.21 32.02 9.71
N SER A 503 -12.36 32.66 9.72
CA SER A 503 -13.23 32.71 10.89
C SER A 503 -14.25 31.58 10.96
N GLU A 504 -14.37 30.75 9.94
CA GLU A 504 -15.29 29.61 9.92
C GLU A 504 -15.03 28.67 11.08
N PRO A 505 -16.10 28.27 11.81
CA PRO A 505 -15.93 27.44 13.00
C PRO A 505 -15.64 25.97 12.63
N GLU A 506 -14.88 25.32 13.51
CA GLU A 506 -14.69 23.87 13.47
C GLU A 506 -15.19 23.25 14.78
N TYR A 507 -15.99 22.17 14.70
CA TYR A 507 -16.48 21.46 15.89
C TYR A 507 -16.98 20.04 15.55
N ALA A 508 -16.89 19.14 16.54
CA ALA A 508 -17.46 17.80 16.45
C ALA A 508 -19.00 17.87 16.50
N LEU A 509 -19.67 17.07 15.69
CA LEU A 509 -21.13 17.00 15.66
C LEU A 509 -21.74 16.14 16.79
N GLY A 510 -20.92 15.36 17.48
CA GLY A 510 -21.38 14.39 18.48
C GLY A 510 -21.98 13.11 17.89
N VAL A 511 -21.78 12.89 16.62
CA VAL A 511 -22.16 11.68 15.88
C VAL A 511 -20.89 11.03 15.36
N ARG A 512 -20.38 10.04 16.08
CA ARG A 512 -19.14 9.38 15.72
C ARG A 512 -18.01 10.38 15.47
N GLU A 513 -17.28 10.21 14.37
CA GLU A 513 -16.16 11.07 13.99
C GLU A 513 -16.60 12.30 13.16
N GLU A 514 -17.93 12.48 12.95
CA GLU A 514 -18.44 13.54 12.09
C GLU A 514 -18.19 14.94 12.67
N ARG A 515 -17.79 15.84 11.80
CA ARG A 515 -17.35 17.19 12.14
C ARG A 515 -17.96 18.24 11.20
N GLU A 516 -18.05 19.46 11.68
CA GLU A 516 -18.16 20.67 10.86
C GLU A 516 -16.74 21.19 10.66
N SER A 517 -16.22 21.19 9.43
CA SER A 517 -14.84 21.61 9.15
C SER A 517 -14.70 22.29 7.77
N PRO A 518 -15.26 23.53 7.59
CA PRO A 518 -15.13 24.25 6.33
C PRO A 518 -13.68 24.58 5.97
N ALA A 519 -12.85 24.83 6.97
CA ALA A 519 -11.42 25.11 6.79
C ALA A 519 -10.66 23.90 6.22
N GLU A 520 -10.98 22.68 6.68
CA GLU A 520 -10.48 21.46 6.07
C GLU A 520 -10.92 21.33 4.61
N GLY A 521 -12.23 21.59 4.35
CA GLY A 521 -12.75 21.59 2.98
C GLY A 521 -12.01 22.57 2.06
N LEU A 522 -11.64 23.75 2.56
CA LEU A 522 -10.81 24.70 1.81
C LEU A 522 -9.39 24.16 1.57
N ALA A 523 -8.76 23.54 2.54
CA ALA A 523 -7.44 22.92 2.37
C ALA A 523 -7.47 21.85 1.26
N GLU A 524 -8.50 21.04 1.22
CA GLU A 524 -8.74 20.03 0.18
C GLU A 524 -8.98 20.69 -1.20
N ASP A 525 -9.79 21.74 -1.27
CA ASP A 525 -10.01 22.50 -2.50
C ASP A 525 -8.72 23.13 -3.03
N ILE A 526 -7.89 23.72 -2.18
CA ILE A 526 -6.60 24.31 -2.59
C ILE A 526 -5.72 23.22 -3.23
N TYR A 527 -5.60 22.09 -2.56
CA TYR A 527 -4.74 20.99 -3.01
C TYR A 527 -5.19 20.43 -4.35
N PHE A 528 -6.43 19.93 -4.43
CA PHE A 528 -6.94 19.31 -5.65
C PHE A 528 -7.11 20.29 -6.80
N ASN A 529 -7.55 21.51 -6.55
CA ASN A 529 -7.70 22.52 -7.59
C ASN A 529 -6.36 22.93 -8.21
N ALA A 530 -5.29 23.05 -7.42
CA ALA A 530 -3.95 23.32 -7.95
C ALA A 530 -3.47 22.18 -8.87
N LEU A 531 -3.64 20.92 -8.44
CA LEU A 531 -3.30 19.76 -9.27
C LEU A 531 -4.10 19.71 -10.57
N ASP A 532 -5.42 19.93 -10.48
CA ASP A 532 -6.33 19.93 -11.63
C ASP A 532 -6.01 21.06 -12.60
N TYR A 533 -5.68 22.25 -12.07
CA TYR A 533 -5.30 23.39 -12.90
C TYR A 533 -4.02 23.11 -13.70
N ILE A 534 -2.99 22.56 -13.07
CA ILE A 534 -1.73 22.24 -13.74
C ILE A 534 -1.94 21.13 -14.78
N ALA A 535 -2.71 20.10 -14.44
CA ALA A 535 -3.06 19.04 -15.38
C ALA A 535 -3.86 19.58 -16.59
N ALA A 536 -4.82 20.48 -16.35
CA ALA A 536 -5.58 21.13 -17.40
C ALA A 536 -4.71 22.03 -18.27
N LEU A 537 -3.74 22.72 -17.68
CA LEU A 537 -2.78 23.54 -18.41
C LEU A 537 -1.89 22.67 -19.31
N GLY A 538 -1.37 21.55 -18.82
CA GLY A 538 -0.60 20.60 -19.64
C GLY A 538 -1.36 20.09 -20.85
N LYS A 539 -2.63 19.73 -20.67
CA LYS A 539 -3.50 19.29 -21.78
C LYS A 539 -3.65 20.32 -22.91
N GLN A 540 -3.63 21.63 -22.60
CA GLN A 540 -3.69 22.69 -23.62
C GLN A 540 -2.48 22.65 -24.54
N PHE A 541 -1.36 22.09 -24.08
CA PHE A 541 -0.13 21.95 -24.87
C PHE A 541 0.07 20.51 -25.40
N GLY A 542 -0.88 19.60 -25.17
CA GLY A 542 -0.81 18.20 -25.57
C GLY A 542 0.12 17.37 -24.67
N GLU A 543 0.35 17.81 -23.44
CA GLU A 543 1.24 17.18 -22.47
C GLU A 543 0.49 16.76 -21.21
N ALA A 544 1.03 15.77 -20.48
CA ALA A 544 0.55 15.34 -19.19
C ALA A 544 1.45 15.93 -18.09
N TRP A 545 0.98 16.98 -17.43
CA TRP A 545 1.68 17.58 -16.29
C TRP A 545 1.06 17.07 -14.98
N GLU A 546 1.61 15.99 -14.47
CA GLU A 546 1.10 15.32 -13.27
C GLU A 546 1.94 15.58 -12.01
N GLU A 547 3.10 16.21 -12.16
CA GLU A 547 4.15 16.33 -11.17
C GLU A 547 4.52 17.79 -10.87
N PRO A 548 3.60 18.58 -10.31
CA PRO A 548 3.85 20.02 -10.18
C PRO A 548 4.90 20.35 -9.12
N GLY A 549 4.98 19.60 -8.06
CA GLY A 549 5.67 19.88 -6.81
C GLY A 549 4.74 19.71 -5.61
N GLN A 550 5.25 19.85 -4.40
CA GLN A 550 4.46 19.69 -3.18
C GLN A 550 3.54 20.88 -2.97
N ILE A 551 2.26 20.64 -2.72
CA ILE A 551 1.26 21.66 -2.41
C ILE A 551 0.91 21.51 -0.93
N VAL A 552 1.13 22.55 -0.13
CA VAL A 552 0.99 22.51 1.33
C VAL A 552 -0.04 23.56 1.78
N PRO A 553 -1.32 23.18 1.92
CA PRO A 553 -2.36 24.03 2.44
C PRO A 553 -2.35 24.03 3.98
N LEU A 554 -2.12 25.17 4.58
CA LEU A 554 -2.18 25.41 6.02
C LEU A 554 -3.32 26.40 6.28
N VAL A 555 -4.47 25.90 6.67
CA VAL A 555 -5.65 26.72 6.94
C VAL A 555 -5.91 26.76 8.43
N HIS A 556 -5.81 27.94 9.02
CA HIS A 556 -5.95 28.19 10.45
C HIS A 556 -7.32 28.72 10.78
N VAL A 557 -7.99 28.13 11.77
CA VAL A 557 -9.30 28.58 12.24
C VAL A 557 -9.11 29.64 13.34
N THR A 558 -9.50 30.89 13.04
CA THR A 558 -9.35 32.05 13.95
C THR A 558 -10.67 32.81 14.09
N PRO A 559 -11.65 32.28 14.86
CA PRO A 559 -12.99 32.85 14.94
C PRO A 559 -12.96 34.30 15.43
N GLY A 560 -13.67 35.18 14.69
CA GLY A 560 -13.78 36.61 15.01
C GLY A 560 -12.56 37.48 14.66
N GLU A 561 -11.47 36.88 14.13
CA GLU A 561 -10.33 37.63 13.60
C GLU A 561 -10.57 38.06 12.15
N PRO A 562 -9.87 39.11 11.69
CA PRO A 562 -9.89 39.48 10.28
C PRO A 562 -9.28 38.38 9.39
N PHE A 563 -9.87 38.16 8.22
CA PHE A 563 -9.31 37.32 7.18
C PHE A 563 -7.89 37.73 6.79
N ARG A 564 -7.00 36.77 6.65
CA ARG A 564 -5.67 36.96 6.08
C ARG A 564 -5.20 35.71 5.34
N ALA A 565 -4.35 35.89 4.35
CA ALA A 565 -3.74 34.79 3.62
C ALA A 565 -2.33 35.17 3.16
N ALA A 566 -1.46 34.18 3.06
CA ALA A 566 -0.14 34.27 2.50
C ALA A 566 0.13 33.04 1.60
N VAL A 567 0.58 33.28 0.38
CA VAL A 567 0.93 32.20 -0.55
C VAL A 567 2.35 32.42 -1.04
N SER A 568 3.17 31.38 -0.97
CA SER A 568 4.57 31.42 -1.39
C SER A 568 4.91 30.22 -2.27
N LEU A 569 5.58 30.46 -3.37
CA LEU A 569 6.20 29.43 -4.19
C LEU A 569 7.67 29.34 -3.81
N ILE A 570 8.12 28.14 -3.49
CA ILE A 570 9.42 27.89 -2.86
C ILE A 570 10.23 26.93 -3.70
N ARG A 571 11.53 27.19 -3.78
CA ARG A 571 12.56 26.26 -4.22
C ARG A 571 13.51 26.01 -3.06
N TYR A 572 13.82 24.74 -2.83
CA TYR A 572 14.82 24.37 -1.85
C TYR A 572 16.22 24.39 -2.48
N GLU A 573 17.15 24.99 -1.79
CA GLU A 573 18.55 24.94 -2.20
C GLU A 573 19.18 23.60 -1.75
N PRO A 574 20.15 23.07 -2.50
CA PRO A 574 20.89 21.91 -2.04
C PRO A 574 21.50 22.17 -0.65
N ALA A 575 21.36 21.20 0.26
CA ALA A 575 21.98 21.29 1.57
C ALA A 575 23.51 21.41 1.44
N ASP A 576 24.14 22.26 2.23
CA ASP A 576 25.60 22.49 2.23
C ASP A 576 26.41 21.24 2.62
N ALA A 577 25.76 20.29 3.31
CA ALA A 577 26.35 19.01 3.68
C ALA A 577 25.35 17.86 3.42
N PRO A 578 25.83 16.66 3.02
CA PRO A 578 24.95 15.51 2.90
C PRO A 578 24.32 15.18 4.26
N PRO A 579 23.08 14.68 4.27
CA PRO A 579 22.43 14.24 5.50
C PRO A 579 23.29 13.20 6.22
N ALA A 580 23.41 13.33 7.55
CA ALA A 580 24.14 12.38 8.37
C ALA A 580 23.23 11.19 8.78
N PRO A 581 23.81 9.98 9.02
CA PRO A 581 23.03 8.89 9.58
C PRO A 581 22.41 9.28 10.92
N LEU A 582 21.11 9.01 11.07
CA LEU A 582 20.40 9.22 12.32
C LEU A 582 20.91 8.22 13.37
N THR A 583 21.21 8.67 14.57
CA THR A 583 21.47 7.78 15.69
C THR A 583 20.16 7.16 16.16
N ILE A 584 19.95 5.89 15.80
CA ILE A 584 18.74 5.16 16.20
C ILE A 584 18.93 4.67 17.65
N VAL A 585 17.97 5.00 18.50
CA VAL A 585 17.81 4.38 19.80
C VAL A 585 16.69 3.35 19.69
N PRO A 586 17.00 2.02 19.73
CA PRO A 586 15.98 1.00 19.65
C PRO A 586 14.95 1.15 20.78
N ARG A 587 13.70 0.95 20.47
CA ARG A 587 12.63 0.86 21.49
C ARG A 587 12.77 -0.48 22.25
N THR A 588 12.20 -0.52 23.44
CA THR A 588 12.16 -1.73 24.29
C THR A 588 10.82 -2.48 24.17
N SER A 589 9.91 -1.97 23.38
CA SER A 589 8.59 -2.56 23.09
C SER A 589 8.17 -2.21 21.68
N GLY A 590 7.25 -2.99 21.13
CA GLY A 590 6.58 -2.69 19.85
C GLY A 590 5.71 -1.45 19.89
N VAL A 591 5.00 -1.22 18.79
CA VAL A 591 4.06 -0.12 18.63
C VAL A 591 2.79 -0.37 19.47
N ALA A 592 2.26 0.66 20.13
CA ALA A 592 0.92 0.58 20.71
C ALA A 592 -0.14 0.71 19.62
N MET A 593 -1.25 -0.02 19.74
CA MET A 593 -2.30 -0.02 18.70
C MET A 593 -2.97 1.35 18.50
N ASP A 594 -2.88 2.24 19.47
CA ASP A 594 -3.39 3.61 19.45
C ASP A 594 -2.31 4.66 19.13
N GLU A 595 -1.09 4.22 18.78
CA GLU A 595 0.04 5.08 18.40
C GLU A 595 0.08 5.30 16.89
N VAL A 596 0.05 6.56 16.44
CA VAL A 596 0.32 6.92 15.06
C VAL A 596 1.83 6.82 14.78
N VAL A 597 2.19 5.99 13.81
CA VAL A 597 3.60 5.86 13.40
C VAL A 597 3.97 7.01 12.46
N THR A 598 5.08 7.68 12.76
CA THR A 598 5.65 8.78 11.97
C THR A 598 7.06 8.43 11.48
N GLY A 599 7.61 9.22 10.55
CA GLY A 599 8.99 9.08 10.13
C GLY A 599 10.00 9.19 11.29
N GLU A 600 9.65 9.88 12.38
CA GLU A 600 10.50 10.06 13.55
C GLU A 600 10.56 8.78 14.44
N ASN A 601 9.43 8.08 14.63
CA ASN A 601 9.38 6.92 15.52
C ASN A 601 9.55 5.57 14.81
N LEU A 602 9.31 5.47 13.50
CA LEU A 602 9.45 4.26 12.71
C LEU A 602 10.86 3.62 12.79
N PRO A 603 11.98 4.38 12.67
CA PRO A 603 13.31 3.80 12.77
C PRO A 603 13.60 3.06 14.08
N GLY A 604 13.13 3.62 15.19
CA GLY A 604 13.28 2.98 16.52
C GLY A 604 12.46 1.69 16.66
N LEU A 605 11.26 1.66 16.05
CA LEU A 605 10.39 0.48 16.00
C LEU A 605 11.01 -0.62 15.13
N LEU A 606 11.54 -0.27 13.96
CA LEU A 606 12.22 -1.21 13.07
C LEU A 606 13.47 -1.80 13.71
N ALA A 607 14.27 -0.97 14.39
CA ALA A 607 15.45 -1.45 15.13
C ALA A 607 15.07 -2.41 16.28
N TYR A 608 13.93 -2.18 16.95
CA TYR A 608 13.41 -3.13 17.94
C TYR A 608 13.01 -4.45 17.29
N LEU A 609 12.26 -4.41 16.17
CA LEU A 609 11.81 -5.61 15.47
C LEU A 609 12.98 -6.42 14.89
N ASP A 610 14.06 -5.78 14.42
CA ASP A 610 15.27 -6.45 13.89
C ASP A 610 16.04 -7.21 14.98
N THR A 611 15.67 -7.09 16.26
CA THR A 611 16.24 -7.89 17.35
C THR A 611 15.70 -9.32 17.42
N PHE A 612 14.60 -9.63 16.73
CA PHE A 612 14.03 -10.98 16.72
C PHE A 612 14.66 -11.84 15.64
N ASP A 613 14.99 -13.09 15.97
CA ASP A 613 15.65 -14.03 15.06
C ASP A 613 14.89 -14.29 13.74
N ALA A 614 13.55 -14.20 13.78
CA ALA A 614 12.70 -14.39 12.62
C ALA A 614 12.61 -13.16 11.71
N VAL A 615 13.11 -12.00 12.14
CA VAL A 615 12.92 -10.71 11.49
C VAL A 615 14.25 -10.21 10.91
N THR A 616 14.18 -9.70 9.71
CA THR A 616 15.31 -9.02 9.05
C THR A 616 14.82 -7.71 8.44
N VAL A 617 15.32 -6.58 8.93
CA VAL A 617 15.04 -5.26 8.36
C VAL A 617 16.14 -4.89 7.36
N ARG A 618 15.72 -4.52 6.14
CA ARG A 618 16.66 -4.09 5.09
C ARG A 618 16.23 -2.76 4.50
N GLN A 619 17.19 -1.96 4.10
CA GLN A 619 16.95 -0.87 3.17
C GLN A 619 16.80 -1.43 1.76
N VAL A 620 15.71 -1.05 1.08
CA VAL A 620 15.38 -1.54 -0.27
C VAL A 620 15.27 -0.42 -1.30
N GLY A 621 15.45 0.81 -0.85
CA GLY A 621 15.40 1.98 -1.71
C GLY A 621 15.44 3.27 -0.91
N ALA A 622 15.21 4.35 -1.62
CA ALA A 622 15.00 5.68 -1.05
C ALA A 622 13.88 6.37 -1.82
N SER A 623 13.11 7.21 -1.12
CA SER A 623 12.04 8.02 -1.70
C SER A 623 12.58 9.07 -2.68
N PHE A 624 11.68 9.81 -3.32
CA PHE A 624 12.06 10.92 -4.20
C PHE A 624 12.95 11.96 -3.49
N ARG A 625 12.69 12.25 -2.22
CA ARG A 625 13.52 13.16 -1.40
C ARG A 625 14.68 12.48 -0.67
N GLY A 626 14.95 11.20 -0.97
CA GLY A 626 16.09 10.46 -0.44
C GLY A 626 15.88 9.85 0.95
N ARG A 627 14.64 9.80 1.48
CA ARG A 627 14.34 9.10 2.74
C ARG A 627 14.46 7.60 2.54
N ALA A 628 15.10 6.91 3.49
CA ALA A 628 15.31 5.48 3.43
C ALA A 628 13.98 4.71 3.46
N MET A 629 13.83 3.73 2.58
CA MET A 629 12.69 2.83 2.51
C MET A 629 13.08 1.44 2.97
N ALA A 630 12.31 0.90 3.92
CA ALA A 630 12.56 -0.39 4.53
C ALA A 630 11.65 -1.48 3.96
N ALA A 631 12.19 -2.69 3.85
CA ALA A 631 11.42 -3.92 3.83
C ALA A 631 11.76 -4.78 5.04
N VAL A 632 10.76 -5.43 5.59
CA VAL A 632 10.90 -6.38 6.70
C VAL A 632 10.61 -7.78 6.18
N GLU A 633 11.59 -8.65 6.24
CA GLU A 633 11.50 -10.06 5.86
C GLU A 633 11.28 -10.88 7.13
N ILE A 634 10.18 -11.63 7.19
CA ILE A 634 9.83 -12.46 8.33
C ILE A 634 9.77 -13.91 7.84
N VAL A 635 10.79 -14.68 8.20
CA VAL A 635 10.94 -16.09 7.84
C VAL A 635 11.29 -16.91 9.08
N LYS A 636 10.92 -18.18 9.08
CA LYS A 636 11.27 -19.05 10.19
C LYS A 636 12.82 -19.13 10.30
N PRO A 637 13.42 -18.85 11.48
CA PRO A 637 14.85 -18.95 11.66
C PRO A 637 15.32 -20.38 11.43
N ASP A 638 16.47 -20.54 10.80
CA ASP A 638 17.14 -21.83 10.57
C ASP A 638 18.64 -21.72 10.91
N GLY A 639 19.34 -22.84 10.85
CA GLY A 639 20.77 -22.95 11.18
C GLY A 639 21.71 -22.64 10.01
N ALA A 640 21.21 -22.43 8.78
CA ALA A 640 22.04 -22.24 7.60
C ALA A 640 22.80 -20.90 7.66
N ARG A 641 24.07 -20.90 7.27
CA ARG A 641 24.90 -19.69 7.19
C ARG A 641 24.63 -18.87 5.92
N VAL A 642 24.19 -19.54 4.86
CA VAL A 642 23.85 -18.94 3.57
C VAL A 642 22.42 -19.36 3.23
N ARG A 643 21.56 -18.40 2.96
CA ARG A 643 20.14 -18.61 2.58
C ARG A 643 19.84 -18.01 1.23
N SER A 644 18.89 -18.60 0.51
CA SER A 644 18.42 -18.09 -0.78
C SER A 644 16.95 -17.67 -0.69
N ARG A 645 16.65 -16.42 -1.06
CA ARG A 645 15.27 -15.94 -1.23
C ARG A 645 14.54 -16.69 -2.34
N THR A 646 15.24 -16.96 -3.44
CA THR A 646 14.72 -17.77 -4.54
C THR A 646 14.21 -19.11 -4.04
N LYS A 647 15.02 -19.80 -3.21
CA LYS A 647 14.66 -21.10 -2.69
C LYS A 647 13.57 -21.03 -1.62
N LEU A 648 13.60 -20.03 -0.74
CA LEU A 648 12.56 -19.81 0.25
C LEU A 648 11.19 -19.62 -0.43
N THR A 649 11.12 -18.78 -1.47
CA THR A 649 9.85 -18.55 -2.19
C THR A 649 9.44 -19.73 -3.06
N ALA A 650 10.40 -20.52 -3.57
CA ALA A 650 10.12 -21.74 -4.32
C ALA A 650 9.57 -22.87 -3.45
N MET A 651 9.98 -22.93 -2.19
CA MET A 651 9.58 -24.00 -1.26
C MET A 651 8.37 -23.64 -0.39
N LYS A 652 8.16 -22.34 -0.08
CA LYS A 652 6.99 -21.86 0.66
C LYS A 652 6.29 -20.74 -0.10
N PRO A 653 4.97 -20.61 -0.02
CA PRO A 653 4.28 -19.41 -0.48
C PRO A 653 4.82 -18.17 0.24
N THR A 654 4.85 -17.05 -0.48
CA THR A 654 5.22 -15.76 0.07
C THR A 654 4.02 -14.83 0.07
N HIS A 655 3.79 -14.15 1.20
CA HIS A 655 2.78 -13.11 1.34
C HIS A 655 3.45 -11.75 1.47
N LEU A 656 3.25 -10.86 0.50
CA LEU A 656 3.69 -9.48 0.54
C LEU A 656 2.57 -8.61 1.13
N ILE A 657 2.90 -7.84 2.18
CA ILE A 657 1.99 -6.91 2.83
C ILE A 657 2.55 -5.50 2.67
N VAL A 658 1.73 -4.61 2.16
CA VAL A 658 2.09 -3.21 1.94
C VAL A 658 1.29 -2.33 2.88
N ALA A 659 1.95 -1.34 3.46
CA ALA A 659 1.35 -0.35 4.32
C ALA A 659 1.77 1.06 3.89
N ARG A 660 0.89 2.03 4.14
CA ARG A 660 1.18 3.45 3.96
C ARG A 660 1.54 3.84 2.53
N HIS A 661 0.90 3.21 1.54
CA HIS A 661 0.98 3.66 0.14
C HIS A 661 0.50 5.11 0.02
N HIS A 662 -0.65 5.39 0.58
CA HIS A 662 -1.09 6.75 0.84
C HIS A 662 -0.73 7.13 2.28
N ALA A 663 0.04 8.20 2.42
CA ALA A 663 0.68 8.48 3.70
C ALA A 663 -0.25 9.03 4.79
N ASN A 664 -1.42 9.55 4.43
CA ASN A 664 -2.45 9.99 5.36
C ASN A 664 -3.29 8.82 5.94
N GLU A 665 -3.15 7.60 5.42
CA GLU A 665 -3.83 6.38 5.87
C GLU A 665 -3.00 5.70 6.97
N VAL A 666 -3.22 6.08 8.22
CA VAL A 666 -2.27 5.88 9.32
C VAL A 666 -2.28 4.51 9.98
N ALA A 667 -3.39 3.77 9.91
CA ALA A 667 -3.57 2.52 10.67
C ALA A 667 -2.77 1.35 10.11
N SER A 668 -2.49 1.37 8.81
CA SER A 668 -1.85 0.29 8.08
C SER A 668 -0.43 -0.01 8.61
N THR A 669 0.37 1.02 8.89
CA THR A 669 1.72 0.85 9.46
C THR A 669 1.66 0.28 10.88
N THR A 670 0.77 0.80 11.74
CA THR A 670 0.59 0.29 13.12
C THR A 670 0.19 -1.18 13.11
N ALA A 671 -0.75 -1.57 12.25
CA ALA A 671 -1.17 -2.97 12.07
C ALA A 671 -0.03 -3.86 11.56
N ALA A 672 0.73 -3.39 10.57
CA ALA A 672 1.84 -4.11 9.98
C ALA A 672 2.97 -4.38 10.99
N LEU A 673 3.38 -3.38 11.76
CA LEU A 673 4.42 -3.54 12.80
C LEU A 673 3.96 -4.47 13.92
N THR A 674 2.69 -4.38 14.33
CA THR A 674 2.10 -5.32 15.30
C THR A 674 2.09 -6.75 14.77
N LEU A 675 1.74 -6.95 13.50
CA LEU A 675 1.75 -8.27 12.86
C LEU A 675 3.17 -8.87 12.84
N ILE A 676 4.19 -8.08 12.51
CA ILE A 676 5.60 -8.50 12.50
C ILE A 676 6.00 -9.01 13.89
N GLU A 677 5.70 -8.23 14.94
CA GLU A 677 6.00 -8.63 16.32
C GLU A 677 5.26 -9.93 16.71
N GLN A 678 3.98 -10.06 16.36
CA GLN A 678 3.20 -11.28 16.65
C GLN A 678 3.74 -12.51 15.90
N LEU A 679 4.13 -12.37 14.63
CA LEU A 679 4.75 -13.44 13.86
C LEU A 679 6.08 -13.89 14.49
N ALA A 680 6.82 -12.98 15.10
CA ALA A 680 8.08 -13.29 15.77
C ALA A 680 7.90 -13.89 17.17
N THR A 681 6.83 -13.55 17.90
CA THR A 681 6.76 -13.80 19.35
C THR A 681 5.53 -14.56 19.84
N ALA A 682 4.40 -14.47 19.14
CA ALA A 682 3.14 -15.04 19.61
C ALA A 682 3.03 -16.55 19.32
N PRO A 683 2.88 -17.43 20.36
CA PRO A 683 2.94 -18.87 20.19
C PRO A 683 1.86 -19.49 19.27
N ASP A 684 0.74 -18.79 19.09
CA ASP A 684 -0.38 -19.21 18.23
C ASP A 684 -0.30 -18.63 16.82
N ILE A 685 0.61 -17.68 16.57
CA ILE A 685 0.78 -16.99 15.28
C ILE A 685 2.12 -17.36 14.63
N ALA A 686 3.21 -17.41 15.40
CA ALA A 686 4.55 -17.75 14.91
C ALA A 686 4.60 -19.06 14.08
N PRO A 687 3.82 -20.13 14.37
CA PRO A 687 3.80 -21.35 13.56
C PRO A 687 3.30 -21.15 12.12
N LEU A 688 2.72 -20.01 11.77
CA LEU A 688 2.41 -19.70 10.36
C LEU A 688 3.68 -19.65 9.50
N LEU A 689 4.81 -19.25 10.08
CA LEU A 689 6.12 -19.22 9.42
C LEU A 689 6.63 -20.60 9.01
N ASP A 690 6.07 -21.68 9.54
CA ASP A 690 6.36 -23.04 9.06
C ASP A 690 5.88 -23.26 7.62
N ARG A 691 4.87 -22.49 7.21
CA ARG A 691 4.15 -22.69 5.95
C ARG A 691 4.19 -21.49 4.99
N VAL A 692 4.53 -20.28 5.45
CA VAL A 692 4.47 -19.03 4.67
C VAL A 692 5.67 -18.17 5.00
N ASN A 693 6.30 -17.58 3.98
CA ASN A 693 7.20 -16.45 4.16
C ASN A 693 6.39 -15.17 4.15
N VAL A 694 6.77 -14.18 4.95
CA VAL A 694 6.09 -12.89 5.00
C VAL A 694 7.10 -11.77 4.71
N VAL A 695 6.71 -10.84 3.84
CA VAL A 695 7.47 -9.64 3.52
C VAL A 695 6.57 -8.44 3.72
N VAL A 696 7.05 -7.43 4.43
CA VAL A 696 6.26 -6.24 4.76
C VAL A 696 6.99 -4.98 4.31
N ILE A 697 6.27 -4.09 3.63
CA ILE A 697 6.68 -2.69 3.44
C ILE A 697 5.92 -1.86 4.49
N PRO A 698 6.56 -1.41 5.56
CA PRO A 698 5.85 -0.75 6.67
C PRO A 698 5.46 0.69 6.38
N ASP A 699 6.16 1.37 5.45
CA ASP A 699 5.89 2.71 4.97
C ASP A 699 6.38 2.81 3.51
N GLU A 700 5.44 2.78 2.56
CA GLU A 700 5.77 2.85 1.13
C GLU A 700 5.93 4.30 0.64
N ASN A 701 5.47 5.29 1.43
CA ASN A 701 5.51 6.70 1.07
C ASN A 701 6.10 7.58 2.18
N PRO A 702 7.40 7.47 2.47
CA PRO A 702 8.00 8.20 3.58
C PRO A 702 8.03 9.72 3.40
N ASP A 703 8.00 10.22 2.16
CA ASP A 703 7.90 11.66 1.89
C ASP A 703 6.51 12.20 2.26
N GLY A 704 5.46 11.50 1.84
CA GLY A 704 4.11 11.81 2.26
C GLY A 704 3.92 11.66 3.78
N THR A 705 4.52 10.63 4.40
CA THR A 705 4.49 10.42 5.86
C THR A 705 5.12 11.59 6.63
N ALA A 706 6.20 12.17 6.14
CA ALA A 706 6.82 13.36 6.75
C ALA A 706 5.91 14.59 6.63
N LEU A 707 5.29 14.82 5.45
CA LEU A 707 4.32 15.90 5.28
C LEU A 707 3.09 15.69 6.15
N HIS A 708 2.54 14.47 6.19
CA HIS A 708 1.40 14.15 7.05
C HIS A 708 1.69 14.44 8.52
N ALA A 709 2.87 14.05 9.03
CA ALA A 709 3.27 14.35 10.40
C ALA A 709 3.36 15.85 10.69
N ARG A 710 3.77 16.67 9.70
CA ARG A 710 3.77 18.14 9.80
C ARG A 710 2.34 18.68 9.88
N LEU A 711 1.47 18.29 8.96
CA LEU A 711 0.09 18.78 8.91
C LEU A 711 -0.74 18.31 10.11
N MET A 712 -0.55 17.05 10.54
CA MET A 712 -1.26 16.47 11.70
C MET A 712 -0.93 17.18 13.02
N ARG A 713 0.26 17.76 13.17
CA ARG A 713 0.60 18.57 14.36
C ARG A 713 -0.28 19.81 14.50
N GLU A 714 -0.66 20.43 13.38
CA GLU A 714 -1.54 21.60 13.34
C GLU A 714 -3.02 21.19 13.45
N HIS A 715 -3.42 20.16 12.69
CA HIS A 715 -4.81 19.72 12.57
C HIS A 715 -4.92 18.20 12.71
N PRO A 716 -4.89 17.66 13.92
CA PRO A 716 -4.83 16.21 14.16
C PRO A 716 -6.08 15.44 13.70
N THR A 717 -7.17 16.11 13.38
CA THR A 717 -8.45 15.50 12.98
C THR A 717 -8.82 15.71 11.51
N TRP A 718 -7.91 16.26 10.69
CA TRP A 718 -8.11 16.47 9.27
C TRP A 718 -7.56 15.33 8.44
N LYS A 719 -8.13 15.11 7.26
CA LYS A 719 -7.79 14.01 6.34
C LYS A 719 -6.42 14.16 5.68
N HIS A 720 -5.99 15.39 5.46
CA HIS A 720 -4.66 15.72 4.90
C HIS A 720 -4.34 15.04 3.57
N HIS A 721 -5.26 15.06 2.61
CA HIS A 721 -5.00 14.52 1.27
C HIS A 721 -3.82 15.17 0.55
N ALA A 722 -3.37 16.36 0.97
CA ALA A 722 -2.12 16.97 0.52
C ALA A 722 -0.88 16.08 0.78
N ALA A 723 -0.95 15.18 1.77
CA ALA A 723 0.09 14.20 2.07
C ALA A 723 -0.20 12.80 1.49
N ARG A 724 -1.31 12.61 0.78
CA ARG A 724 -1.71 11.31 0.24
C ARG A 724 -0.69 10.75 -0.75
N TYR A 725 -0.23 11.58 -1.67
CA TYR A 725 0.70 11.21 -2.71
C TYR A 725 2.16 11.43 -2.28
N ASN A 726 3.10 11.18 -3.18
CA ASN A 726 4.52 11.43 -2.88
C ASN A 726 4.86 12.94 -2.82
N ALA A 727 6.15 13.25 -2.64
CA ALA A 727 6.64 14.63 -2.49
C ALA A 727 6.31 15.58 -3.65
N VAL A 728 5.88 15.08 -4.79
CA VAL A 728 5.55 15.88 -5.97
C VAL A 728 4.10 15.74 -6.41
N GLY A 729 3.26 15.12 -5.58
CA GLY A 729 1.83 14.99 -5.83
C GLY A 729 1.46 13.85 -6.80
N VAL A 730 2.33 12.86 -6.99
CA VAL A 730 2.15 11.75 -7.93
C VAL A 730 1.64 10.50 -7.23
N GLU A 731 0.63 9.87 -7.85
CA GLU A 731 0.24 8.49 -7.58
C GLU A 731 1.31 7.56 -8.19
N PHE A 732 2.36 7.26 -7.42
CA PHE A 732 3.55 6.58 -7.93
C PHE A 732 3.30 5.11 -8.32
N SER A 733 2.18 4.51 -7.94
CA SER A 733 1.80 3.18 -8.42
C SER A 733 1.62 3.12 -9.94
N ASN A 734 1.32 4.23 -10.59
CA ASN A 734 1.25 4.32 -12.04
C ASN A 734 2.61 4.12 -12.73
N HIS A 735 3.72 4.24 -11.98
CA HIS A 735 5.10 4.14 -12.45
C HIS A 735 5.78 2.80 -12.09
N PHE A 736 5.06 1.81 -11.55
CA PHE A 736 5.64 0.51 -11.17
C PHE A 736 6.27 -0.27 -12.33
N THR A 737 5.89 0.01 -13.56
CA THR A 737 6.45 -0.63 -14.77
C THR A 737 7.43 0.23 -15.54
N ASP A 738 7.69 1.46 -15.07
CA ASP A 738 8.66 2.35 -15.68
C ASP A 738 10.05 2.14 -15.04
N PRO A 739 11.03 1.54 -15.78
CA PRO A 739 12.35 1.28 -15.23
C PRO A 739 13.16 2.55 -14.99
N ASP A 740 12.80 3.64 -15.66
CA ASP A 740 13.51 4.92 -15.61
C ASP A 740 12.81 5.95 -14.71
N THR A 741 11.77 5.53 -13.98
CA THR A 741 11.03 6.41 -13.07
C THR A 741 11.97 7.14 -12.10
N PRO A 742 11.80 8.46 -11.89
CA PRO A 742 12.56 9.19 -10.88
C PRO A 742 12.09 8.90 -9.46
N TYR A 743 10.91 8.27 -9.29
CA TYR A 743 10.30 8.00 -7.99
C TYR A 743 10.87 6.72 -7.38
N GLY A 744 11.64 6.86 -6.30
CA GLY A 744 12.18 5.73 -5.57
C GLY A 744 11.09 4.83 -4.99
N GLU A 745 9.99 5.41 -4.55
CA GLU A 745 8.79 4.74 -4.04
C GLU A 745 8.24 3.73 -5.07
N ALA A 746 8.19 4.11 -6.33
CA ALA A 746 7.70 3.27 -7.42
C ALA A 746 8.59 2.05 -7.72
N ARG A 747 9.83 2.04 -7.23
CA ARG A 747 10.79 0.95 -7.49
C ARG A 747 10.76 -0.16 -6.43
N VAL A 748 10.33 0.14 -5.22
CA VAL A 748 10.44 -0.78 -4.06
C VAL A 748 9.53 -1.98 -4.20
N ARG A 749 8.23 -1.79 -4.45
CA ARG A 749 7.27 -2.89 -4.61
C ARG A 749 7.65 -3.80 -5.79
N PRO A 750 7.98 -3.30 -6.99
CA PRO A 750 8.49 -4.12 -8.08
C PRO A 750 9.79 -4.86 -7.78
N LEU A 751 10.71 -4.26 -7.01
CA LEU A 751 11.93 -4.94 -6.58
C LEU A 751 11.62 -6.14 -5.70
N LEU A 752 10.82 -5.95 -4.65
CA LEU A 752 10.42 -7.03 -3.74
C LEU A 752 9.59 -8.09 -4.44
N TRP A 753 8.76 -7.67 -5.40
CA TRP A 753 8.05 -8.59 -6.28
C TRP A 753 9.02 -9.52 -7.04
N ARG A 754 10.06 -8.97 -7.66
CA ARG A 754 11.07 -9.76 -8.36
C ARG A 754 11.88 -10.67 -7.43
N GLN A 755 12.17 -10.22 -6.22
CA GLN A 755 12.97 -10.98 -5.25
C GLN A 755 12.19 -12.11 -4.58
N TRP A 756 10.92 -11.89 -4.26
CA TRP A 756 10.13 -12.78 -3.41
C TRP A 756 8.99 -13.49 -4.13
N ARG A 757 8.67 -13.13 -5.38
CA ARG A 757 7.59 -13.76 -6.17
C ARG A 757 6.36 -14.06 -5.32
N PRO A 758 5.69 -13.09 -4.69
CA PRO A 758 4.63 -13.35 -3.74
C PRO A 758 3.45 -14.08 -4.39
N ASP A 759 2.92 -15.05 -3.66
CA ASP A 759 1.70 -15.78 -4.03
C ASP A 759 0.44 -14.97 -3.67
N VAL A 760 0.52 -14.16 -2.61
CA VAL A 760 -0.55 -13.26 -2.17
C VAL A 760 0.02 -11.88 -1.88
N VAL A 761 -0.69 -10.86 -2.33
CA VAL A 761 -0.37 -9.45 -2.04
C VAL A 761 -1.55 -8.82 -1.31
N THR A 762 -1.28 -8.25 -0.15
CA THR A 762 -2.23 -7.42 0.60
C THR A 762 -1.75 -5.98 0.60
N ASP A 763 -2.59 -5.07 0.12
CA ASP A 763 -2.35 -3.63 0.18
C ASP A 763 -3.30 -3.02 1.21
N ASN A 764 -2.75 -2.50 2.29
CA ASN A 764 -3.55 -1.93 3.38
C ASN A 764 -3.74 -0.44 3.14
N HIS A 765 -4.96 -0.06 2.86
CA HIS A 765 -5.39 1.30 2.57
C HIS A 765 -6.40 1.83 3.59
N GLY A 766 -6.71 3.10 3.49
CA GLY A 766 -7.70 3.76 4.31
C GLY A 766 -8.55 4.77 3.54
N VAL A 767 -9.58 5.23 4.21
CA VAL A 767 -10.55 6.19 3.69
C VAL A 767 -10.89 7.22 4.76
N PRO A 768 -11.51 8.36 4.38
CA PRO A 768 -11.95 9.38 5.33
C PRO A 768 -12.78 8.81 6.49
N THR A 769 -12.46 9.23 7.72
CA THR A 769 -13.18 8.82 8.93
C THR A 769 -14.51 9.53 9.12
N HIS A 770 -14.70 10.68 8.48
CA HIS A 770 -15.90 11.50 8.48
C HIS A 770 -16.18 12.00 7.07
N GLU A 771 -17.31 12.69 6.89
CA GLU A 771 -17.67 13.32 5.62
C GLU A 771 -16.48 14.04 5.01
N TRP A 772 -16.19 13.75 3.74
CA TRP A 772 -15.27 14.55 2.93
C TRP A 772 -16.04 15.34 1.90
N TRP A 773 -15.82 16.64 1.88
CA TRP A 773 -16.44 17.55 0.93
C TRP A 773 -15.52 18.72 0.61
N GLN A 774 -15.70 19.25 -0.61
CA GLN A 774 -14.94 20.39 -1.11
C GLN A 774 -15.91 21.51 -1.46
N PRO A 775 -15.92 22.65 -0.73
CA PRO A 775 -16.86 23.73 -0.93
C PRO A 775 -16.91 24.25 -2.36
N PHE A 776 -15.76 24.36 -3.02
CA PHE A 776 -15.63 24.98 -4.34
C PHE A 776 -15.50 23.97 -5.50
N ALA A 777 -15.32 22.70 -5.27
CA ALA A 777 -15.37 21.67 -6.30
C ALA A 777 -16.80 21.17 -6.57
N GLY A 778 -17.72 21.48 -5.68
CA GLY A 778 -19.14 21.17 -5.87
C GLY A 778 -19.48 19.71 -5.62
N GLY A 779 -19.54 18.87 -6.57
CA GLY A 779 -19.86 17.45 -6.44
C GLY A 779 -18.99 16.58 -7.32
N THR A 780 -18.16 17.20 -8.15
CA THR A 780 -17.29 16.49 -9.08
C THR A 780 -15.90 17.09 -9.02
N SER A 781 -14.91 16.23 -8.84
CA SER A 781 -13.52 16.60 -9.03
C SER A 781 -13.01 15.95 -10.30
N PRO A 782 -12.50 16.71 -11.25
CA PRO A 782 -12.28 16.12 -12.55
C PRO A 782 -11.10 15.23 -12.63
N PRO A 783 -9.81 15.45 -12.64
CA PRO A 783 -8.93 14.41 -13.18
C PRO A 783 -8.51 13.30 -12.21
N ARG A 784 -8.49 13.52 -10.90
CA ARG A 784 -7.91 12.56 -9.94
C ARG A 784 -8.95 11.81 -9.13
N PHE A 785 -9.99 12.50 -8.66
CA PHE A 785 -11.16 11.90 -8.04
C PHE A 785 -12.40 12.26 -8.87
N ARG A 786 -13.20 11.26 -9.17
CA ARG A 786 -14.45 11.48 -9.94
C ARG A 786 -15.51 12.22 -9.14
N ILE A 787 -15.35 12.31 -7.83
CA ILE A 787 -16.28 12.95 -6.90
C ILE A 787 -15.46 13.66 -5.81
N SER A 788 -15.91 14.84 -5.43
CA SER A 788 -15.37 15.66 -4.34
C SER A 788 -16.26 15.63 -3.09
N TYR A 789 -17.04 14.57 -2.94
CA TYR A 789 -17.92 14.31 -1.83
C TYR A 789 -17.92 12.81 -1.50
N TRP A 790 -17.74 12.48 -0.23
CA TRP A 790 -17.64 11.10 0.21
C TRP A 790 -18.29 10.90 1.57
N LEU A 791 -19.06 9.83 1.69
CA LEU A 791 -19.60 9.34 2.96
C LEU A 791 -18.94 8.01 3.33
N CYS A 792 -18.66 7.82 4.63
CA CYS A 792 -18.11 6.58 5.14
C CYS A 792 -19.02 5.38 4.86
N GLN A 793 -18.50 4.38 4.14
CA GLN A 793 -19.30 3.23 3.68
C GLN A 793 -19.30 2.06 4.67
N ALA A 794 -18.19 1.83 5.35
CA ALA A 794 -17.99 0.74 6.30
C ALA A 794 -16.81 1.07 7.19
N LEU A 795 -16.69 0.46 8.38
CA LEU A 795 -15.47 0.56 9.18
C LEU A 795 -14.29 -0.10 8.49
N VAL A 796 -14.52 -1.28 7.92
CA VAL A 796 -13.56 -2.04 7.11
C VAL A 796 -14.27 -2.70 5.95
N TYR A 797 -13.68 -2.62 4.75
CA TYR A 797 -14.14 -3.33 3.58
C TYR A 797 -12.98 -3.87 2.75
N GLY A 798 -13.28 -4.78 1.82
CA GLY A 798 -12.29 -5.42 0.96
C GLY A 798 -12.52 -5.10 -0.52
N ILE A 799 -11.41 -4.99 -1.25
CA ILE A 799 -11.40 -4.94 -2.72
C ILE A 799 -10.52 -6.08 -3.20
N CYS A 800 -11.06 -6.97 -4.05
CA CYS A 800 -10.29 -8.05 -4.65
C CYS A 800 -10.54 -8.10 -6.15
N ARG A 801 -9.47 -8.15 -6.93
CA ARG A 801 -9.54 -8.19 -8.39
C ARG A 801 -9.11 -9.57 -8.87
N TYR A 802 -9.93 -10.22 -9.69
CA TYR A 802 -9.65 -11.50 -10.32
C TYR A 802 -10.39 -11.63 -11.65
N ALA A 803 -9.89 -12.47 -12.54
CA ALA A 803 -10.58 -12.79 -13.78
C ALA A 803 -11.59 -13.93 -13.56
N PRO A 804 -12.82 -13.87 -14.13
CA PRO A 804 -13.85 -14.90 -13.93
C PRO A 804 -13.42 -16.30 -14.34
N ASP A 805 -12.62 -16.41 -15.39
CA ASP A 805 -12.13 -17.69 -15.93
C ASP A 805 -10.74 -18.07 -15.36
N ASP A 806 -10.26 -17.32 -14.38
CA ASP A 806 -8.98 -17.54 -13.74
C ASP A 806 -9.07 -18.75 -12.80
N PRO A 807 -8.15 -19.72 -12.88
CA PRO A 807 -8.07 -20.83 -11.92
C PRO A 807 -7.95 -20.37 -10.45
N HIS A 808 -7.61 -19.09 -10.22
CA HIS A 808 -7.46 -18.50 -8.89
C HIS A 808 -8.73 -17.87 -8.33
N ALA A 809 -9.78 -17.73 -9.13
CA ALA A 809 -11.07 -17.20 -8.65
C ALA A 809 -11.53 -17.91 -7.37
N ALA A 810 -11.30 -19.23 -7.27
CA ALA A 810 -11.61 -20.00 -6.09
C ALA A 810 -10.82 -19.56 -4.85
N PHE A 811 -9.54 -19.23 -4.99
CA PHE A 811 -8.71 -18.73 -3.89
C PHE A 811 -9.14 -17.31 -3.47
N ALA A 812 -9.45 -16.44 -4.42
CA ALA A 812 -9.96 -15.09 -4.15
C ALA A 812 -11.29 -15.12 -3.38
N VAL A 813 -12.20 -16.04 -3.75
CA VAL A 813 -13.45 -16.27 -3.01
C VAL A 813 -13.19 -16.80 -1.60
N ALA A 814 -12.29 -17.78 -1.45
CA ALA A 814 -11.90 -18.31 -0.15
C ALA A 814 -11.26 -17.23 0.74
N LEU A 815 -10.46 -16.32 0.16
CA LEU A 815 -9.86 -15.18 0.85
C LEU A 815 -10.94 -14.25 1.38
N ARG A 816 -11.89 -13.82 0.55
CA ARG A 816 -13.03 -13.02 0.94
C ARG A 816 -13.77 -13.64 2.12
N ASP A 817 -14.10 -14.92 2.02
CA ASP A 817 -14.89 -15.62 3.04
C ASP A 817 -14.10 -15.78 4.35
N ALA A 818 -12.79 -16.06 4.27
CA ALA A 818 -11.92 -16.17 5.45
C ALA A 818 -11.79 -14.83 6.18
N VAL A 819 -11.55 -13.74 5.45
CA VAL A 819 -11.43 -12.40 6.02
C VAL A 819 -12.75 -11.93 6.60
N SER A 820 -13.86 -12.08 5.88
CA SER A 820 -15.19 -11.71 6.39
C SER A 820 -15.56 -12.47 7.66
N THR A 821 -15.24 -13.77 7.71
CA THR A 821 -15.49 -14.59 8.90
C THR A 821 -14.65 -14.13 10.09
N ALA A 822 -13.40 -13.77 9.87
CA ALA A 822 -12.51 -13.28 10.93
C ALA A 822 -12.96 -11.92 11.48
N VAL A 823 -13.34 -11.00 10.62
CA VAL A 823 -13.88 -9.69 11.01
C VAL A 823 -15.20 -9.84 11.78
N ALA A 824 -16.09 -10.73 11.33
CA ALA A 824 -17.36 -11.01 12.01
C ALA A 824 -17.19 -11.71 13.37
N ALA A 825 -16.07 -12.40 13.59
CA ALA A 825 -15.76 -13.02 14.88
C ALA A 825 -15.30 -12.01 15.95
N GLU A 826 -14.93 -10.79 15.56
CA GLU A 826 -14.58 -9.68 16.47
C GLU A 826 -15.82 -8.82 16.74
N PRO A 827 -16.46 -8.89 17.94
CA PRO A 827 -17.77 -8.30 18.17
C PRO A 827 -17.86 -6.79 17.94
N ASP A 828 -16.83 -6.05 18.29
CA ASP A 828 -16.76 -4.59 18.11
C ASP A 828 -16.50 -4.18 16.66
N LEU A 829 -15.69 -4.93 15.91
CA LEU A 829 -15.52 -4.74 14.47
C LEU A 829 -16.83 -5.02 13.72
N ALA A 830 -17.48 -6.14 14.02
CA ALA A 830 -18.75 -6.51 13.42
C ALA A 830 -19.85 -5.47 13.72
N ALA A 831 -19.93 -5.00 14.98
CA ALA A 831 -20.90 -3.99 15.38
C ALA A 831 -20.64 -2.65 14.67
N ALA A 832 -19.39 -2.23 14.58
CA ALA A 832 -19.01 -1.01 13.87
C ALA A 832 -19.31 -1.11 12.36
N ASN A 833 -18.97 -2.24 11.72
CA ASN A 833 -19.28 -2.44 10.30
C ASN A 833 -20.79 -2.36 10.01
N ARG A 834 -21.63 -3.04 10.82
CA ARG A 834 -23.08 -2.94 10.67
C ARG A 834 -23.58 -1.51 10.78
N LEU A 835 -23.07 -0.77 11.76
CA LEU A 835 -23.48 0.61 11.98
C LEU A 835 -23.16 1.51 10.78
N TYR A 836 -21.92 1.46 10.27
CA TYR A 836 -21.54 2.26 9.11
C TYR A 836 -22.27 1.82 7.84
N ALA A 837 -22.49 0.52 7.66
CA ALA A 837 -23.27 -0.01 6.55
C ALA A 837 -24.75 0.49 6.58
N GLU A 838 -25.37 0.53 7.77
CA GLU A 838 -26.72 1.05 7.95
C GLU A 838 -26.80 2.57 7.67
N ARG A 839 -25.81 3.33 8.15
CA ARG A 839 -25.69 4.76 7.86
C ARG A 839 -25.55 5.00 6.34
N TYR A 840 -24.62 4.30 5.70
CA TYR A 840 -24.42 4.42 4.27
C TYR A 840 -25.65 4.00 3.46
N ALA A 841 -26.35 2.94 3.86
CA ALA A 841 -27.58 2.51 3.19
C ALA A 841 -28.72 3.56 3.27
N ARG A 842 -28.82 4.33 4.38
CA ARG A 842 -29.83 5.39 4.50
C ARG A 842 -29.60 6.55 3.52
N TRP A 843 -28.35 6.87 3.21
CA TRP A 843 -27.98 8.05 2.43
C TRP A 843 -27.34 7.70 1.08
N GLY A 844 -26.45 6.73 1.04
CA GLY A 844 -25.57 6.44 -0.08
C GLY A 844 -26.27 5.94 -1.33
N HIS A 845 -27.40 5.22 -1.18
CA HIS A 845 -28.18 4.71 -2.33
C HIS A 845 -28.74 5.85 -3.21
N GLN A 846 -28.90 7.06 -2.68
CA GLN A 846 -29.32 8.24 -3.41
C GLN A 846 -28.15 9.00 -4.04
N TYR A 847 -26.95 8.75 -3.52
CA TYR A 847 -25.71 9.41 -3.90
C TYR A 847 -24.94 8.64 -4.99
N LEU A 848 -24.75 7.33 -4.80
CA LEU A 848 -24.07 6.43 -5.74
C LEU A 848 -24.97 5.23 -6.06
N PRO A 849 -26.10 5.40 -6.77
CA PRO A 849 -27.06 4.33 -7.01
C PRO A 849 -26.47 3.14 -7.75
N GLU A 850 -25.42 3.32 -8.54
CA GLU A 850 -24.71 2.27 -9.26
C GLU A 850 -23.94 1.30 -8.36
N THR A 851 -23.67 1.68 -7.13
CA THR A 851 -23.00 0.82 -6.14
C THR A 851 -23.99 0.02 -5.30
N PHE A 852 -25.28 0.18 -5.52
CA PHE A 852 -26.35 -0.49 -4.78
C PHE A 852 -27.15 -1.48 -5.66
N PRO A 853 -27.60 -2.62 -5.07
CA PRO A 853 -27.29 -3.03 -3.71
C PRO A 853 -25.81 -3.35 -3.52
N ALA A 854 -25.24 -2.89 -2.41
CA ALA A 854 -23.86 -3.22 -2.06
C ALA A 854 -23.72 -4.72 -1.75
N THR A 855 -22.59 -5.31 -2.09
CA THR A 855 -22.33 -6.73 -1.86
C THR A 855 -21.68 -6.94 -0.50
N TYR A 856 -22.40 -7.62 0.40
CA TYR A 856 -21.90 -7.97 1.73
C TYR A 856 -21.65 -9.49 1.84
N HIS A 857 -20.57 -9.84 2.53
CA HIS A 857 -20.30 -11.21 3.00
C HIS A 857 -20.21 -11.15 4.51
N GLY A 858 -21.22 -11.72 5.20
CA GLY A 858 -21.44 -11.40 6.61
C GLY A 858 -21.68 -9.89 6.79
N ASP A 859 -20.97 -9.27 7.72
CA ASP A 859 -21.07 -7.83 7.99
C ASP A 859 -20.04 -6.99 7.20
N MET A 860 -19.26 -7.61 6.31
CA MET A 860 -18.19 -6.93 5.57
C MET A 860 -18.60 -6.62 4.12
N LEU A 861 -18.42 -5.37 3.71
CA LEU A 861 -18.59 -4.92 2.32
C LEU A 861 -17.41 -5.39 1.46
N TRP A 862 -17.70 -5.83 0.23
CA TRP A 862 -16.68 -6.23 -0.73
C TRP A 862 -16.94 -5.68 -2.13
N PHE A 863 -15.87 -5.19 -2.75
CA PHE A 863 -15.85 -4.85 -4.17
C PHE A 863 -15.01 -5.89 -4.93
N PHE A 864 -15.68 -6.69 -5.77
CA PHE A 864 -15.03 -7.64 -6.67
C PHE A 864 -15.05 -7.09 -8.08
N HIS A 865 -13.88 -7.00 -8.69
CA HIS A 865 -13.72 -6.57 -10.07
C HIS A 865 -13.19 -7.76 -10.87
N ALA A 866 -13.97 -8.21 -11.84
CA ALA A 866 -13.63 -9.34 -12.70
C ALA A 866 -13.19 -8.79 -14.05
N GLU A 867 -11.90 -8.49 -14.22
CA GLU A 867 -11.33 -8.12 -15.52
C GLU A 867 -9.91 -8.65 -15.63
N ALA A 868 -9.71 -9.71 -16.44
CA ALA A 868 -8.39 -10.06 -16.94
C ALA A 868 -8.05 -9.12 -18.08
N ASN A 869 -7.16 -8.17 -17.85
CA ASN A 869 -6.72 -7.26 -18.86
C ASN A 869 -5.19 -7.15 -18.81
N PRO A 870 -4.46 -7.52 -19.89
CA PRO A 870 -3.02 -7.29 -19.98
C PRO A 870 -2.65 -5.80 -19.88
N ASP A 871 -3.62 -4.91 -20.15
CA ASP A 871 -3.49 -3.47 -19.99
C ASP A 871 -3.98 -2.96 -18.61
N ALA A 872 -4.20 -3.87 -17.66
CA ALA A 872 -4.55 -3.48 -16.29
C ALA A 872 -3.50 -2.55 -15.68
N PRO A 873 -3.90 -1.64 -14.77
CA PRO A 873 -2.95 -0.76 -14.10
C PRO A 873 -1.76 -1.52 -13.52
N PRO A 874 -0.56 -0.94 -13.49
CA PRO A 874 0.65 -1.60 -12.99
C PRO A 874 0.52 -2.21 -11.59
N ARG A 875 -0.30 -1.63 -10.72
CA ARG A 875 -0.60 -2.11 -9.36
C ARG A 875 -1.42 -3.41 -9.33
N ASP A 876 -2.16 -3.72 -10.39
CA ASP A 876 -3.05 -4.89 -10.44
C ASP A 876 -2.28 -6.14 -10.91
N VAL A 877 -1.28 -6.55 -10.15
CA VAL A 877 -0.32 -7.60 -10.53
C VAL A 877 -0.99 -8.96 -10.73
N SER A 878 -2.01 -9.29 -9.93
CA SER A 878 -2.77 -10.53 -10.09
C SER A 878 -3.50 -10.63 -11.42
N LEU A 879 -3.95 -9.49 -11.98
CA LEU A 879 -4.59 -9.44 -13.29
C LEU A 879 -3.59 -9.50 -14.44
N ARG A 880 -2.37 -9.00 -14.21
CA ARG A 880 -1.30 -9.00 -15.23
C ARG A 880 -0.55 -10.32 -15.28
N GLU A 881 -0.39 -10.98 -14.16
CA GLU A 881 0.39 -12.22 -14.03
C GLU A 881 -0.42 -13.30 -13.28
N PRO A 882 -1.59 -13.69 -13.82
CA PRO A 882 -2.50 -14.60 -13.15
C PRO A 882 -1.91 -16.02 -12.96
N GLY A 883 -0.87 -16.39 -13.72
CA GLY A 883 -0.16 -17.67 -13.56
C GLY A 883 0.69 -17.77 -12.29
N MET A 884 0.92 -16.67 -11.55
CA MET A 884 1.82 -16.64 -10.39
C MET A 884 1.13 -16.20 -9.12
N VAL A 885 0.28 -15.18 -9.19
CA VAL A 885 -0.36 -14.56 -8.02
C VAL A 885 -1.74 -15.14 -7.81
N SER A 886 -1.96 -15.71 -6.66
CA SER A 886 -3.24 -16.30 -6.29
C SER A 886 -4.29 -15.26 -5.92
N ALA A 887 -3.87 -14.18 -5.26
CA ALA A 887 -4.69 -13.02 -4.98
C ALA A 887 -3.86 -11.75 -4.76
N SER A 888 -4.33 -10.66 -5.35
CA SER A 888 -3.96 -9.30 -4.97
C SER A 888 -5.22 -8.59 -4.50
N TRP A 889 -5.20 -8.06 -3.28
CA TRP A 889 -6.38 -7.49 -2.65
C TRP A 889 -6.04 -6.33 -1.74
N VAL A 890 -7.04 -5.52 -1.46
CA VAL A 890 -6.93 -4.31 -0.65
C VAL A 890 -7.85 -4.43 0.55
N THR A 891 -7.37 -3.98 1.70
CA THR A 891 -8.24 -3.64 2.84
C THR A 891 -8.33 -2.14 2.95
N GLU A 892 -9.56 -1.65 3.13
CA GLU A 892 -9.84 -0.24 3.36
C GLU A 892 -10.45 -0.06 4.75
N VAL A 893 -9.92 0.83 5.55
CA VAL A 893 -10.47 1.16 6.87
C VAL A 893 -10.68 2.66 7.03
N LEU A 894 -11.53 3.07 7.98
CA LEU A 894 -11.76 4.48 8.28
C LEU A 894 -10.62 5.05 9.13
N ASP A 895 -9.50 5.46 8.54
CA ASP A 895 -8.31 5.78 9.32
C ASP A 895 -7.62 7.11 9.02
N GLU A 896 -8.00 7.86 8.00
CA GLU A 896 -7.28 9.07 7.59
C GLU A 896 -7.13 10.12 8.71
N THR A 897 -8.02 10.11 9.71
CA THR A 897 -7.91 10.96 10.90
C THR A 897 -7.87 10.17 12.20
N ALA A 898 -7.58 8.85 12.11
CA ALA A 898 -7.70 7.97 13.26
C ALA A 898 -6.63 8.25 14.31
N GLN A 899 -7.07 8.38 15.56
CA GLN A 899 -6.23 8.55 16.73
C GLN A 899 -6.82 7.81 17.92
N GLY A 900 -5.99 7.49 18.92
CA GLY A 900 -6.43 6.88 20.16
C GLY A 900 -7.26 5.61 19.97
N PRO A 901 -8.42 5.47 20.65
CA PRO A 901 -9.22 4.25 20.56
C PRO A 901 -9.75 3.92 19.17
N HIS A 902 -10.02 4.93 18.33
CA HIS A 902 -10.44 4.70 16.95
C HIS A 902 -9.31 4.11 16.12
N LEU A 903 -8.09 4.64 16.24
CA LEU A 903 -6.90 4.07 15.61
C LEU A 903 -6.68 2.61 16.03
N ALA A 904 -6.79 2.32 17.33
CA ALA A 904 -6.68 0.95 17.84
C ALA A 904 -7.71 0.01 17.22
N LEU A 905 -8.93 0.48 16.98
CA LEU A 905 -10.01 -0.31 16.37
C LEU A 905 -9.71 -0.62 14.90
N VAL A 906 -9.34 0.39 14.10
CA VAL A 906 -9.08 0.22 12.65
C VAL A 906 -7.75 -0.47 12.37
N ALA A 907 -6.72 -0.27 13.18
CA ALA A 907 -5.47 -1.03 13.10
C ALA A 907 -5.71 -2.52 13.41
N ARG A 908 -6.57 -2.83 14.39
CA ARG A 908 -6.98 -4.20 14.66
C ARG A 908 -7.80 -4.81 13.52
N ALA A 909 -8.60 -4.02 12.80
CA ALA A 909 -9.31 -4.50 11.62
C ALA A 909 -8.33 -4.96 10.52
N HIS A 910 -7.30 -4.17 10.20
CA HIS A 910 -6.23 -4.59 9.29
C HIS A 910 -5.50 -5.84 9.80
N LEU A 911 -5.11 -5.87 11.07
CA LEU A 911 -4.41 -7.01 11.66
C LEU A 911 -5.23 -8.30 11.56
N THR A 912 -6.53 -8.23 11.89
CA THR A 912 -7.47 -9.36 11.79
C THR A 912 -7.59 -9.87 10.35
N ALA A 913 -7.72 -8.95 9.39
CA ALA A 913 -7.81 -9.26 7.96
C ALA A 913 -6.51 -9.90 7.44
N ASN A 914 -5.35 -9.32 7.77
CA ASN A 914 -4.04 -9.84 7.37
C ASN A 914 -3.77 -11.23 7.96
N LEU A 915 -4.08 -11.47 9.23
CA LEU A 915 -3.95 -12.78 9.88
C LEU A 915 -4.87 -13.82 9.24
N ALA A 916 -6.09 -13.45 8.86
CA ALA A 916 -7.01 -14.37 8.16
C ALA A 916 -6.44 -14.77 6.79
N ALA A 917 -5.90 -13.82 6.03
CA ALA A 917 -5.27 -14.06 4.74
C ALA A 917 -4.01 -14.93 4.88
N LEU A 918 -3.16 -14.67 5.88
CA LEU A 918 -1.98 -15.49 6.17
C LEU A 918 -2.34 -16.92 6.55
N ARG A 919 -3.34 -17.11 7.42
CA ARG A 919 -3.84 -18.45 7.80
C ARG A 919 -4.40 -19.21 6.62
N LEU A 920 -5.10 -18.52 5.70
CA LEU A 920 -5.57 -19.13 4.46
C LEU A 920 -4.41 -19.56 3.58
N THR A 921 -3.43 -18.66 3.36
CA THR A 921 -2.22 -18.95 2.56
C THR A 921 -1.46 -20.15 3.12
N ALA A 922 -1.24 -20.20 4.44
CA ALA A 922 -0.60 -21.33 5.11
C ALA A 922 -1.36 -22.64 4.95
N ARG A 923 -2.69 -22.63 5.02
CA ARG A 923 -3.56 -23.81 4.85
C ARG A 923 -3.43 -24.39 3.44
N HIS A 924 -3.36 -23.54 2.43
CA HIS A 924 -3.30 -23.93 1.03
C HIS A 924 -1.87 -23.99 0.47
N ALA A 925 -0.84 -23.93 1.31
CA ALA A 925 0.54 -24.09 0.90
C ALA A 925 0.75 -25.51 0.33
N PRO A 926 1.04 -25.65 -0.98
CA PRO A 926 1.17 -26.94 -1.63
C PRO A 926 2.50 -27.61 -1.28
N PRO A 927 2.59 -28.94 -1.37
CA PRO A 927 3.83 -29.64 -1.19
C PRO A 927 4.82 -29.33 -2.32
N VAL A 928 6.09 -29.39 -1.99
CA VAL A 928 7.20 -29.31 -2.96
C VAL A 928 7.47 -30.70 -3.50
N THR A 929 7.70 -30.82 -4.80
CA THR A 929 8.08 -32.05 -5.49
C THR A 929 9.41 -31.88 -6.20
N PHE A 930 10.17 -32.96 -6.28
CA PHE A 930 11.43 -33.02 -7.01
C PHE A 930 11.32 -34.04 -8.14
N SER A 931 11.88 -33.72 -9.29
CA SER A 931 11.89 -34.59 -10.45
C SER A 931 13.24 -34.59 -11.14
N VAL A 932 13.57 -35.72 -11.80
CA VAL A 932 14.75 -35.88 -12.63
C VAL A 932 14.29 -36.38 -14.00
N GLU A 933 14.60 -35.60 -15.04
CA GLU A 933 14.22 -35.89 -16.41
C GLU A 933 15.48 -36.17 -17.27
N PRO A 934 15.57 -37.34 -17.95
CA PRO A 934 16.63 -37.58 -18.88
C PRO A 934 16.40 -36.81 -20.19
N LEU A 935 17.36 -35.96 -20.60
CA LEU A 935 17.29 -35.18 -21.84
C LEU A 935 17.94 -35.90 -23.04
N GLY A 936 18.53 -37.07 -22.82
CA GLY A 936 19.33 -37.82 -23.83
C GLY A 936 20.81 -37.42 -23.78
N GLY A 937 21.69 -38.30 -24.35
CA GLY A 937 23.15 -38.05 -24.34
C GLY A 937 23.78 -37.97 -22.92
N ASN A 938 23.15 -38.62 -21.93
CA ASN A 938 23.49 -38.56 -20.51
C ASN A 938 23.42 -37.19 -19.85
N HIS A 939 22.58 -36.32 -20.40
CA HIS A 939 22.17 -35.10 -19.74
C HIS A 939 20.88 -35.34 -18.95
N TYR A 940 20.77 -34.70 -17.80
CA TYR A 940 19.64 -34.83 -16.88
C TYR A 940 19.23 -33.45 -16.38
N ARG A 941 17.92 -33.23 -16.33
CA ARG A 941 17.34 -32.03 -15.75
C ARG A 941 16.74 -32.36 -14.40
N HIS A 942 17.23 -31.72 -13.39
CA HIS A 942 16.68 -31.75 -12.03
C HIS A 942 15.76 -30.56 -11.84
N ARG A 943 14.58 -30.75 -11.31
CA ARG A 943 13.63 -29.67 -11.02
C ARG A 943 12.99 -29.84 -9.65
N LEU A 944 12.91 -28.72 -8.93
CA LEU A 944 12.03 -28.50 -7.81
C LEU A 944 10.79 -27.81 -8.34
N HIS A 945 9.63 -28.27 -7.98
CA HIS A 945 8.36 -27.70 -8.39
C HIS A 945 7.43 -27.56 -7.18
N ARG A 946 6.88 -26.39 -7.00
CA ARG A 946 5.75 -26.10 -6.13
C ARG A 946 4.63 -25.55 -7.01
N MET A 947 3.43 -26.09 -6.83
CA MET A 947 2.28 -25.62 -7.59
C MET A 947 2.02 -24.15 -7.33
N ARG A 948 1.96 -23.37 -8.39
CA ARG A 948 1.54 -21.98 -8.44
C ARG A 948 0.53 -21.83 -9.56
N PRO A 949 -0.44 -21.03 -9.34
CA PRO A 949 -0.84 -20.36 -8.11
C PRO A 949 -1.48 -21.31 -7.10
N LEU A 950 -1.74 -20.81 -5.88
CA LEU A 950 -2.37 -21.60 -4.82
C LEU A 950 -3.79 -21.96 -5.24
N ALA A 951 -4.14 -23.23 -5.15
CA ALA A 951 -5.51 -23.68 -5.37
C ALA A 951 -6.25 -23.73 -4.03
N ALA A 952 -7.46 -23.17 -3.99
CA ALA A 952 -8.40 -23.53 -2.93
C ALA A 952 -8.89 -24.95 -3.26
N GLY A 953 -8.26 -25.96 -2.68
CA GLY A 953 -8.80 -27.31 -2.73
C GLY A 953 -10.07 -27.41 -1.90
N ASP A 954 -11.01 -28.33 -2.28
CA ASP A 954 -12.19 -28.72 -1.50
C ASP A 954 -11.83 -29.18 -0.09
#